data_b792af8f52849d4fd9e206b0ac64569c
#
_entry.id   b792af8f52849d4fd9e206b0ac64569c
#
_cell.length_a   1.000
_cell.length_b   1.000
_cell.length_c   1.000
_cell.angle_alpha   90.00
_cell.angle_beta   90.00
_cell.angle_gamma   90.00
#
_symmetry.space_group_name_H-M   'P 1'
#
loop_
_entity.id
_entity.type
_entity.pdbx_description
1 polymer ?
#
loop_
_entity_poly.entity_id
_entity_poly.type
_entity_poly.pdbx_seq_one_letter_code
_entity_poly.pdbx_strand_id
1 'polypeptide(L)'
;MRKGVWLMVGAVGAVLCLGGCSTTSALEEGDVLYTGIHKTRYLKPGETAEAGTTTVASDSAGVIVAIADAATQIENALSGKGKQAEAEPKREKRKLSKEQKAAFAQDRKVIKQALTTAREQVDAVLAYAPNNSLFGSSSYRFPIPTGLYVYNYYTPPETGFARWMLRSFGSTPVLISTVNPETRVKVAENTLHNYGFFRAEVAYGLVQKHNPKKAKIDYTIQTGPVFRLDSICYTGFPQFADSLITLTRRRSYLKQGDPFSVLNLTDEQDRLETIFRNTGYYYYTASLATYRADTVMRPLSVQLEMHLRDDLPETILRRYYIGKTHIALQRSDADSLLTTHQVAGMEYSYSGDREPLRPIVWLQNIAHRPRQIYRQVYQESTEDMLAELGVFSSVSLAYKPTLSASSVPTDTLDLYITATLDRPYTLSFEVDLTEKNSERLGPALSLSLQRKNAFRGAELLKFEIYGSYEWTLHNQEGGDHRLNSYELGATVSLDVPHIVAPLLNSRSFHFPTATTFSLGIDWLNRASYFQMLTFTADITYSWHRTRTSRHTLSPISLTYDRLLNTTSEFQALLNQTPSLSLSMRDRLVPAVQYTYTYTSNTRRRHTYTWQLTAKEAGNITSSLFALGGRSYGEQGKQILGNQFAQYLKLTSELTANLKLHGDTRLATRFFAGAIVSYGNTTVAPYNDQFYAGGANSIRGFTLRTLGPGHYSTPRTRYSYMDQTGELKLEANVELRTPLFGGLCGAVFIDAGNIWLLRHDADREGGTITLRDFGTDIALSTGCGLRYDLSFLVLRLDLGVTLHDPAETSSGYFRMGKFSDRLALHFAIGYPF
;
A
#
# COMPACT_ATOMS: atom_id res chain seq x y z
N MET A 1 -21.48 34.99 0.45
CA MET A 1 -21.32 33.81 -0.41
C MET A 1 -22.62 33.05 -0.77
N ARG A 2 -23.66 33.00 0.07
CA ARG A 2 -24.92 32.28 -0.25
C ARG A 2 -25.72 32.82 -1.45
N LYS A 3 -25.68 34.12 -1.75
CA LYS A 3 -26.42 34.71 -2.89
C LYS A 3 -25.79 34.42 -4.26
N GLY A 4 -24.46 34.21 -4.34
CA GLY A 4 -23.76 33.87 -5.59
C GLY A 4 -24.00 32.46 -6.07
N VAL A 5 -24.15 31.52 -5.15
CA VAL A 5 -24.39 30.09 -5.48
C VAL A 5 -25.81 29.89 -6.04
N TRP A 6 -26.80 30.59 -5.48
CA TRP A 6 -28.19 30.55 -5.99
C TRP A 6 -28.34 31.25 -7.35
N LEU A 7 -27.55 32.29 -7.63
CA LEU A 7 -27.51 32.92 -8.95
C LEU A 7 -26.85 32.01 -10.00
N MET A 8 -25.79 31.25 -9.65
CA MET A 8 -25.20 30.23 -10.54
C MET A 8 -26.15 29.07 -10.78
N VAL A 9 -26.78 28.54 -9.76
CA VAL A 9 -27.79 27.48 -9.92
C VAL A 9 -29.00 27.93 -10.70
N GLY A 10 -29.46 29.19 -10.49
CA GLY A 10 -30.52 29.80 -11.26
C GLY A 10 -30.15 30.08 -12.73
N ALA A 11 -28.91 30.51 -13.00
CA ALA A 11 -28.43 30.72 -14.37
C ALA A 11 -28.24 29.38 -15.13
N VAL A 12 -27.74 28.33 -14.48
CA VAL A 12 -27.69 26.99 -15.06
C VAL A 12 -29.09 26.42 -15.28
N GLY A 13 -30.03 26.66 -14.37
CA GLY A 13 -31.43 26.28 -14.54
C GLY A 13 -32.14 26.99 -15.68
N ALA A 14 -31.88 28.30 -15.87
CA ALA A 14 -32.47 29.07 -16.95
C ALA A 14 -31.92 28.71 -18.36
N VAL A 15 -30.63 28.32 -18.45
CA VAL A 15 -30.03 27.82 -19.71
C VAL A 15 -30.58 26.44 -20.10
N LEU A 16 -31.06 25.67 -19.13
CA LEU A 16 -31.68 24.34 -19.38
C LEU A 16 -33.14 24.45 -19.91
N CYS A 17 -33.78 25.58 -19.85
CA CYS A 17 -35.20 25.73 -20.26
C CYS A 17 -35.44 26.29 -21.66
N LEU A 18 -34.42 26.72 -22.41
CA LEU A 18 -34.62 27.52 -23.64
C LEU A 18 -34.07 26.95 -24.94
N GLY A 19 -33.78 25.68 -25.04
CA GLY A 19 -33.38 25.06 -26.32
C GLY A 19 -33.59 23.57 -26.31
N GLY A 20 -34.18 23.02 -27.35
CA GLY A 20 -34.39 21.58 -27.47
C GLY A 20 -33.12 20.82 -27.12
N CYS A 21 -33.13 20.11 -25.98
CA CYS A 21 -32.00 19.39 -25.42
C CYS A 21 -31.54 18.23 -26.32
N SER A 22 -30.93 18.55 -27.46
CA SER A 22 -30.36 17.55 -28.37
C SER A 22 -28.92 17.20 -27.92
N THR A 23 -28.60 15.92 -27.91
CA THR A 23 -27.23 15.41 -27.68
C THR A 23 -26.54 15.00 -28.97
N THR A 24 -27.17 15.23 -30.11
CA THR A 24 -26.74 14.73 -31.45
C THR A 24 -26.90 15.74 -32.56
N SER A 25 -27.26 17.03 -32.28
CA SER A 25 -27.48 18.05 -33.30
C SER A 25 -26.18 18.51 -33.99
N ALA A 26 -25.06 18.54 -33.29
CA ALA A 26 -23.76 18.93 -33.82
C ALA A 26 -22.93 17.77 -34.38
N LEU A 27 -23.51 16.57 -34.49
CA LEU A 27 -22.84 15.42 -35.09
C LEU A 27 -22.91 15.46 -36.61
N GLU A 28 -21.78 15.17 -37.24
CA GLU A 28 -21.70 15.06 -38.71
C GLU A 28 -22.54 13.90 -39.23
N GLU A 29 -22.77 13.88 -40.55
CA GLU A 29 -23.51 12.83 -41.21
C GLU A 29 -22.66 11.54 -41.18
N GLY A 30 -23.21 10.45 -40.62
CA GLY A 30 -22.49 9.19 -40.42
C GLY A 30 -21.90 9.00 -39.00
N ASP A 31 -21.82 10.05 -38.20
CA ASP A 31 -21.35 9.93 -36.84
C ASP A 31 -22.37 9.28 -35.90
N VAL A 32 -21.92 8.30 -35.11
CA VAL A 32 -22.74 7.59 -34.15
C VAL A 32 -22.16 7.75 -32.73
N LEU A 33 -22.97 8.38 -31.86
CA LEU A 33 -22.62 8.62 -30.47
C LEU A 33 -22.55 7.31 -29.69
N TYR A 34 -21.41 7.04 -29.05
CA TYR A 34 -21.24 5.90 -28.18
C TYR A 34 -21.95 6.12 -26.85
N THR A 35 -22.89 5.24 -26.55
CA THR A 35 -23.66 5.30 -25.30
C THR A 35 -23.35 4.16 -24.36
N GLY A 36 -22.21 3.45 -24.52
CA GLY A 36 -21.67 2.42 -23.63
C GLY A 36 -21.92 1.00 -24.13
N ILE A 37 -21.45 0.06 -23.35
CA ILE A 37 -21.67 -1.34 -23.58
C ILE A 37 -23.13 -1.68 -23.19
N HIS A 38 -23.83 -2.43 -24.07
CA HIS A 38 -25.15 -2.94 -23.78
C HIS A 38 -25.04 -4.25 -23.01
N LYS A 39 -24.25 -5.23 -23.52
CA LYS A 39 -24.03 -6.53 -22.89
C LYS A 39 -22.69 -7.12 -23.32
N THR A 40 -21.99 -7.76 -22.40
CA THR A 40 -20.84 -8.65 -22.68
C THR A 40 -21.29 -10.06 -22.36
N ARG A 41 -21.32 -10.93 -23.37
CA ARG A 41 -21.77 -12.34 -23.26
C ARG A 41 -20.56 -13.25 -23.43
N TYR A 42 -20.32 -14.11 -22.44
CA TYR A 42 -19.41 -15.24 -22.58
C TYR A 42 -20.22 -16.48 -22.88
N LEU A 43 -20.08 -16.98 -24.11
CA LEU A 43 -20.79 -18.19 -24.58
C LEU A 43 -20.24 -19.41 -23.87
N LYS A 44 -21.13 -20.35 -23.55
CA LYS A 44 -20.73 -21.69 -23.08
C LYS A 44 -20.29 -22.53 -24.27
N PRO A 45 -19.42 -23.54 -24.06
CA PRO A 45 -19.08 -24.48 -25.10
C PRO A 45 -20.35 -25.12 -25.71
N GLY A 46 -20.53 -24.99 -27.03
CA GLY A 46 -21.71 -25.48 -27.76
C GLY A 46 -22.88 -24.48 -27.93
N GLU A 47 -22.82 -23.29 -27.35
CA GLU A 47 -23.76 -22.20 -27.66
C GLU A 47 -23.28 -21.45 -28.91
N THR A 48 -24.13 -21.43 -29.96
CA THR A 48 -23.92 -20.58 -31.14
C THR A 48 -24.56 -19.22 -30.93
N ALA A 49 -23.89 -18.14 -31.41
CA ALA A 49 -24.46 -16.80 -31.38
C ALA A 49 -25.75 -16.75 -32.20
N GLU A 50 -26.87 -16.36 -31.59
CA GLU A 50 -28.11 -16.09 -32.34
C GLU A 50 -27.86 -15.00 -33.38
N ALA A 51 -28.16 -15.32 -34.65
CA ALA A 51 -28.02 -14.42 -35.78
C ALA A 51 -29.03 -13.26 -35.66
N GLY A 52 -28.61 -12.16 -35.11
CA GLY A 52 -29.42 -10.95 -34.94
C GLY A 52 -28.62 -9.65 -35.12
N THR A 53 -27.37 -9.72 -35.55
CA THR A 53 -26.52 -8.53 -35.65
C THR A 53 -25.59 -8.65 -36.86
N THR A 54 -25.41 -7.58 -37.58
CA THR A 54 -24.55 -7.51 -38.77
C THR A 54 -23.11 -7.85 -38.37
N THR A 55 -22.70 -9.07 -38.66
CA THR A 55 -21.33 -9.58 -38.37
C THR A 55 -20.43 -9.24 -39.55
N VAL A 56 -19.34 -8.56 -39.27
CA VAL A 56 -18.14 -8.58 -40.12
C VAL A 56 -17.31 -9.77 -39.61
N ALA A 57 -17.46 -10.92 -40.28
CA ALA A 57 -16.65 -12.09 -39.99
C ALA A 57 -15.31 -11.98 -40.74
N SER A 58 -14.22 -12.28 -40.06
CA SER A 58 -12.96 -12.60 -40.72
C SER A 58 -13.01 -14.05 -41.21
N ASP A 59 -12.64 -14.28 -42.51
CA ASP A 59 -12.67 -15.57 -43.15
C ASP A 59 -11.77 -16.60 -42.47
N SER A 60 -12.37 -17.51 -41.69
CA SER A 60 -11.77 -18.81 -41.32
C SER A 60 -12.81 -19.86 -40.85
N ALA A 61 -13.96 -19.92 -41.54
CA ALA A 61 -15.02 -20.88 -41.24
C ALA A 61 -14.89 -22.12 -42.12
N GLY A 62 -14.07 -23.12 -41.74
CA GLY A 62 -13.95 -24.36 -42.50
C GLY A 62 -13.66 -25.67 -41.75
N VAL A 63 -13.23 -25.60 -40.48
CA VAL A 63 -12.72 -26.80 -39.76
C VAL A 63 -13.41 -27.06 -38.38
N ILE A 64 -14.40 -26.29 -38.01
CA ILE A 64 -14.91 -26.20 -36.60
C ILE A 64 -15.90 -27.31 -36.25
N VAL A 65 -16.57 -27.99 -37.21
CA VAL A 65 -17.67 -28.93 -36.89
C VAL A 65 -17.18 -30.24 -36.28
N ALA A 66 -15.99 -30.72 -36.64
CA ALA A 66 -15.53 -32.05 -36.18
C ALA A 66 -14.91 -32.10 -34.77
N ILE A 67 -14.59 -30.93 -34.16
CA ILE A 67 -13.90 -30.86 -32.88
C ILE A 67 -14.81 -30.41 -31.74
N ALA A 68 -15.90 -29.75 -32.04
CA ALA A 68 -16.95 -29.41 -31.07
C ALA A 68 -17.58 -30.70 -30.47
N ASP A 69 -17.69 -31.75 -31.27
CA ASP A 69 -18.23 -33.05 -30.80
C ASP A 69 -17.29 -33.75 -29.79
N ALA A 70 -15.96 -33.65 -29.95
CA ALA A 70 -15.04 -34.27 -29.04
C ALA A 70 -14.98 -33.54 -27.67
N ALA A 71 -15.05 -32.21 -27.66
CA ALA A 71 -15.08 -31.43 -26.43
C ALA A 71 -16.39 -31.61 -25.65
N THR A 72 -17.53 -31.70 -26.38
CA THR A 72 -18.83 -31.98 -25.80
C THR A 72 -18.94 -33.38 -25.22
N GLN A 73 -18.30 -34.37 -25.86
CA GLN A 73 -18.21 -35.73 -25.32
C GLN A 73 -17.39 -35.83 -24.05
N ILE A 74 -16.30 -35.06 -23.94
CA ILE A 74 -15.47 -35.01 -22.71
C ILE A 74 -16.23 -34.29 -21.59
N GLU A 75 -16.97 -33.22 -21.89
CA GLU A 75 -17.74 -32.48 -20.89
C GLU A 75 -18.97 -33.25 -20.42
N ASN A 76 -19.64 -33.96 -21.30
CA ASN A 76 -20.76 -34.86 -20.98
C ASN A 76 -20.29 -36.07 -20.18
N ALA A 77 -19.10 -36.58 -20.44
CA ALA A 77 -18.46 -37.65 -19.64
C ALA A 77 -18.12 -37.18 -18.23
N LEU A 78 -17.84 -35.89 -18.06
CA LEU A 78 -17.50 -35.29 -16.76
C LEU A 78 -18.71 -34.79 -15.95
N SER A 79 -19.82 -34.41 -16.63
CA SER A 79 -20.99 -33.79 -15.97
C SER A 79 -22.09 -34.77 -15.55
N GLY A 80 -22.11 -35.98 -16.01
CA GLY A 80 -23.04 -37.03 -15.60
C GLY A 80 -24.53 -36.79 -15.93
N LYS A 81 -24.85 -35.92 -16.89
CA LYS A 81 -26.22 -35.65 -17.36
C LYS A 81 -26.37 -35.96 -18.86
N GLY A 82 -26.61 -37.21 -19.18
CA GLY A 82 -27.05 -37.61 -20.51
C GLY A 82 -28.25 -38.55 -20.35
N LYS A 83 -29.41 -38.13 -20.87
CA LYS A 83 -30.58 -38.97 -21.05
C LYS A 83 -30.45 -39.76 -22.35
N GLN A 84 -30.52 -41.06 -22.22
CA GLN A 84 -30.96 -42.10 -23.13
C GLN A 84 -30.72 -41.94 -24.67
N ALA A 85 -29.79 -42.73 -25.15
CA ALA A 85 -29.89 -43.44 -26.40
C ALA A 85 -29.06 -44.76 -26.33
N GLU A 86 -29.72 -45.86 -26.57
CA GLU A 86 -29.33 -47.23 -26.92
C GLU A 86 -28.12 -47.90 -26.31
N ALA A 87 -28.35 -49.15 -25.91
CA ALA A 87 -27.52 -50.05 -25.15
C ALA A 87 -26.21 -50.40 -25.85
N GLU A 88 -25.05 -49.96 -25.29
CA GLU A 88 -23.75 -50.57 -25.42
C GLU A 88 -23.23 -51.08 -24.08
N PRO A 89 -22.31 -52.04 -24.02
CA PRO A 89 -22.07 -52.88 -22.86
C PRO A 89 -21.44 -52.10 -21.70
N LYS A 90 -21.90 -52.44 -20.48
CA LYS A 90 -21.51 -51.87 -19.21
C LYS A 90 -19.95 -51.77 -19.05
N ARG A 91 -19.37 -50.59 -19.30
CA ARG A 91 -18.05 -50.23 -18.79
C ARG A 91 -18.16 -50.05 -17.27
N GLU A 92 -17.43 -50.90 -16.54
CA GLU A 92 -17.26 -50.76 -15.09
C GLU A 92 -16.86 -49.31 -14.74
N LYS A 93 -17.68 -48.65 -13.93
CA LYS A 93 -17.39 -47.36 -13.33
C LYS A 93 -16.23 -47.56 -12.33
N ARG A 94 -14.96 -47.43 -12.78
CA ARG A 94 -13.83 -47.32 -11.90
C ARG A 94 -14.07 -46.19 -10.92
N LYS A 95 -14.21 -46.52 -9.63
CA LYS A 95 -14.32 -45.56 -8.56
C LYS A 95 -12.96 -44.86 -8.50
N LEU A 96 -12.86 -43.58 -8.91
CA LEU A 96 -11.69 -42.73 -8.76
C LEU A 96 -11.25 -42.73 -7.31
N SER A 97 -9.95 -42.91 -7.05
CA SER A 97 -9.38 -42.83 -5.71
C SER A 97 -9.58 -41.44 -5.13
N LYS A 98 -9.47 -41.31 -3.79
CA LYS A 98 -9.59 -40.01 -3.10
C LYS A 98 -8.56 -38.99 -3.62
N GLU A 99 -7.35 -39.45 -3.95
CA GLU A 99 -6.26 -38.65 -4.52
C GLU A 99 -6.57 -38.19 -5.95
N GLN A 100 -7.12 -39.05 -6.79
CA GLN A 100 -7.53 -38.67 -8.15
C GLN A 100 -8.66 -37.63 -8.13
N LYS A 101 -9.63 -37.75 -7.21
CA LYS A 101 -10.69 -36.74 -7.05
C LYS A 101 -10.14 -35.41 -6.57
N ALA A 102 -9.16 -35.42 -5.67
CA ALA A 102 -8.48 -34.20 -5.20
C ALA A 102 -7.67 -33.54 -6.32
N ALA A 103 -6.94 -34.32 -7.12
CA ALA A 103 -6.19 -33.84 -8.27
C ALA A 103 -7.12 -33.18 -9.32
N PHE A 104 -8.25 -33.83 -9.66
CA PHE A 104 -9.25 -33.26 -10.57
C PHE A 104 -9.89 -31.96 -10.02
N ALA A 105 -10.15 -31.91 -8.71
CA ALA A 105 -10.70 -30.70 -8.07
C ALA A 105 -9.69 -29.55 -8.11
N GLN A 106 -8.41 -29.84 -7.88
CA GLN A 106 -7.31 -28.87 -7.97
C GLN A 106 -7.17 -28.34 -9.40
N ASP A 107 -7.19 -29.23 -10.37
CA ASP A 107 -7.06 -28.93 -11.80
C ASP A 107 -8.19 -28.01 -12.27
N ARG A 108 -9.42 -28.36 -11.90
CA ARG A 108 -10.61 -27.54 -12.18
C ARG A 108 -10.51 -26.15 -11.57
N LYS A 109 -9.89 -26.02 -10.40
CA LYS A 109 -9.65 -24.73 -9.72
C LYS A 109 -8.66 -23.88 -10.49
N VAL A 110 -7.58 -24.46 -10.98
CA VAL A 110 -6.54 -23.76 -11.77
C VAL A 110 -7.11 -23.24 -13.08
N ILE A 111 -7.85 -24.06 -13.83
CA ILE A 111 -8.52 -23.64 -15.08
C ILE A 111 -9.52 -22.50 -14.79
N LYS A 112 -10.35 -22.66 -13.77
CA LYS A 112 -11.32 -21.63 -13.39
C LYS A 112 -10.65 -20.32 -13.04
N GLN A 113 -9.50 -20.38 -12.36
CA GLN A 113 -8.73 -19.19 -12.01
C GLN A 113 -8.14 -18.52 -13.25
N ALA A 114 -7.53 -19.27 -14.16
CA ALA A 114 -7.01 -18.77 -15.43
C ALA A 114 -8.12 -18.09 -16.26
N LEU A 115 -9.28 -18.74 -16.39
CA LEU A 115 -10.43 -18.18 -17.08
C LEU A 115 -10.97 -16.91 -16.43
N THR A 116 -11.00 -16.86 -15.10
CA THR A 116 -11.46 -15.66 -14.37
C THR A 116 -10.51 -14.49 -14.61
N THR A 117 -9.19 -14.72 -14.51
CA THR A 117 -8.19 -13.70 -14.78
C THR A 117 -8.22 -13.21 -16.23
N ALA A 118 -8.36 -14.14 -17.19
CA ALA A 118 -8.48 -13.78 -18.60
C ALA A 118 -9.74 -12.92 -18.85
N ARG A 119 -10.88 -13.27 -18.28
CA ARG A 119 -12.13 -12.49 -18.38
C ARG A 119 -11.97 -11.08 -17.81
N GLU A 120 -11.36 -10.93 -16.64
CA GLU A 120 -11.10 -9.61 -16.03
C GLU A 120 -10.28 -8.71 -16.96
N GLN A 121 -9.25 -9.27 -17.61
CA GLN A 121 -8.42 -8.51 -18.55
C GLN A 121 -9.15 -8.16 -19.84
N VAL A 122 -9.92 -9.10 -20.39
CA VAL A 122 -10.75 -8.87 -21.57
C VAL A 122 -11.81 -7.79 -21.29
N ASP A 123 -12.52 -7.89 -20.18
CA ASP A 123 -13.51 -6.88 -19.79
C ASP A 123 -12.85 -5.48 -19.61
N ALA A 124 -11.64 -5.42 -19.10
CA ALA A 124 -10.88 -4.17 -19.02
C ALA A 124 -10.48 -3.60 -20.40
N VAL A 125 -10.08 -4.46 -21.34
CA VAL A 125 -9.77 -4.08 -22.73
C VAL A 125 -11.01 -3.56 -23.46
N LEU A 126 -12.15 -4.21 -23.29
CA LEU A 126 -13.40 -3.85 -23.94
C LEU A 126 -14.06 -2.61 -23.29
N ALA A 127 -13.76 -2.31 -22.05
CA ALA A 127 -14.29 -1.17 -21.33
C ALA A 127 -13.84 0.15 -21.96
N TYR A 128 -14.79 1.05 -22.18
CA TYR A 128 -14.53 2.44 -22.59
C TYR A 128 -15.54 3.37 -21.94
N ALA A 129 -15.08 4.51 -21.48
CA ALA A 129 -15.94 5.48 -20.82
C ALA A 129 -16.92 6.09 -21.82
N PRO A 130 -18.24 5.89 -21.67
CA PRO A 130 -19.23 6.44 -22.59
C PRO A 130 -19.41 7.94 -22.37
N ASN A 131 -20.09 8.56 -23.32
CA ASN A 131 -20.56 9.91 -23.12
C ASN A 131 -21.32 10.07 -21.81
N ASN A 132 -21.06 11.17 -21.11
CA ASN A 132 -21.64 11.45 -19.80
C ASN A 132 -21.22 10.47 -18.71
N SER A 133 -20.07 9.83 -18.86
CA SER A 133 -19.49 9.00 -17.82
C SER A 133 -19.17 9.82 -16.58
N LEU A 134 -19.45 9.26 -15.42
CA LEU A 134 -19.11 9.88 -14.16
C LEU A 134 -17.63 9.59 -13.85
N PHE A 135 -16.79 10.62 -13.84
CA PHE A 135 -15.34 10.50 -13.60
C PHE A 135 -14.61 9.44 -14.45
N GLY A 136 -15.00 9.30 -15.73
CA GLY A 136 -14.37 8.35 -16.64
C GLY A 136 -14.81 6.88 -16.47
N SER A 137 -15.83 6.59 -15.69
CA SER A 137 -16.33 5.23 -15.50
C SER A 137 -16.97 4.67 -16.76
N SER A 138 -16.65 3.43 -17.11
CA SER A 138 -17.33 2.71 -18.21
C SER A 138 -18.78 2.30 -17.86
N SER A 139 -19.12 2.21 -16.57
CA SER A 139 -20.39 1.67 -16.07
C SER A 139 -21.36 2.73 -15.55
N TYR A 140 -20.85 3.79 -14.92
CA TYR A 140 -21.67 4.81 -14.25
C TYR A 140 -21.73 6.10 -15.06
N ARG A 141 -22.92 6.67 -15.13
CA ARG A 141 -23.18 7.90 -15.89
C ARG A 141 -23.95 8.91 -15.05
N PHE A 142 -23.68 10.17 -15.31
CA PHE A 142 -24.51 11.23 -14.77
C PHE A 142 -25.90 11.22 -15.47
N PRO A 143 -27.01 11.39 -14.77
CA PRO A 143 -28.35 11.28 -15.34
C PRO A 143 -28.60 12.26 -16.49
N ILE A 144 -28.06 13.47 -16.37
CA ILE A 144 -28.25 14.56 -17.31
C ILE A 144 -26.94 14.81 -18.09
N PRO A 145 -26.91 14.72 -19.43
CA PRO A 145 -25.67 14.91 -20.22
C PRO A 145 -25.37 16.40 -20.46
N THR A 146 -25.13 17.14 -19.38
CA THR A 146 -24.93 18.61 -19.42
C THR A 146 -23.78 19.01 -20.33
N GLY A 147 -22.65 18.30 -20.29
CA GLY A 147 -21.50 18.59 -21.12
C GLY A 147 -21.77 18.42 -22.61
N LEU A 148 -22.56 17.42 -23.00
CA LEU A 148 -23.00 17.24 -24.40
C LEU A 148 -24.03 18.31 -24.83
N TYR A 149 -24.91 18.75 -23.93
CA TYR A 149 -25.83 19.84 -24.24
C TYR A 149 -25.07 21.14 -24.48
N VAL A 150 -24.10 21.47 -23.65
CA VAL A 150 -23.22 22.61 -23.84
C VAL A 150 -22.44 22.49 -25.16
N TYR A 151 -21.91 21.31 -25.47
CA TYR A 151 -21.20 21.07 -26.72
C TYR A 151 -22.11 21.29 -27.93
N ASN A 152 -23.27 20.66 -27.97
CA ASN A 152 -24.20 20.74 -29.10
C ASN A 152 -24.81 22.13 -29.30
N TYR A 153 -24.93 22.95 -28.24
CA TYR A 153 -25.49 24.28 -28.33
C TYR A 153 -24.46 25.32 -28.79
N TYR A 154 -23.20 25.20 -28.39
CA TYR A 154 -22.15 26.18 -28.66
C TYR A 154 -21.18 25.77 -29.77
N THR A 155 -21.45 24.68 -30.50
CA THR A 155 -20.61 24.23 -31.64
C THR A 155 -21.33 24.54 -32.96
N PRO A 156 -20.66 25.29 -33.93
CA PRO A 156 -19.33 25.90 -33.83
C PRO A 156 -19.32 27.16 -32.94
N PRO A 157 -18.19 27.47 -32.23
CA PRO A 157 -18.16 28.61 -31.31
C PRO A 157 -17.97 29.92 -32.04
N GLU A 158 -19.03 30.68 -32.18
CA GLU A 158 -19.05 32.00 -32.86
C GLU A 158 -18.50 33.15 -31.99
N THR A 159 -18.59 33.05 -30.67
CA THR A 159 -18.22 34.11 -29.71
C THR A 159 -17.17 33.69 -28.71
N GLY A 160 -16.46 34.63 -28.08
CA GLY A 160 -15.50 34.34 -27.00
C GLY A 160 -16.17 33.67 -25.78
N PHE A 161 -17.42 34.04 -25.50
CA PHE A 161 -18.23 33.40 -24.45
C PHE A 161 -18.55 31.93 -24.79
N ALA A 162 -18.93 31.64 -26.04
CA ALA A 162 -19.16 30.26 -26.49
C ALA A 162 -17.93 29.39 -26.36
N ARG A 163 -16.75 29.92 -26.74
CA ARG A 163 -15.46 29.22 -26.54
C ARG A 163 -15.15 28.96 -25.06
N TRP A 164 -15.41 29.92 -24.19
CA TRP A 164 -15.25 29.76 -22.74
C TRP A 164 -16.19 28.68 -22.18
N MET A 165 -17.46 28.69 -22.58
CA MET A 165 -18.47 27.72 -22.18
C MET A 165 -18.08 26.30 -22.63
N LEU A 166 -17.67 26.13 -23.89
CA LEU A 166 -17.20 24.85 -24.41
C LEU A 166 -15.99 24.35 -23.64
N ARG A 167 -15.03 25.20 -23.35
CA ARG A 167 -13.79 24.83 -22.64
C ARG A 167 -14.03 24.48 -21.16
N SER A 168 -14.98 25.18 -20.52
CA SER A 168 -15.22 25.01 -19.07
C SER A 168 -16.26 23.94 -18.73
N PHE A 169 -17.27 23.77 -19.59
CA PHE A 169 -18.43 22.91 -19.30
C PHE A 169 -18.82 21.97 -20.44
N GLY A 170 -18.27 22.14 -21.64
CA GLY A 170 -18.52 21.28 -22.78
C GLY A 170 -17.73 19.96 -22.67
N SER A 171 -18.32 18.86 -23.11
CA SER A 171 -17.60 17.60 -23.30
C SER A 171 -17.70 17.18 -24.78
N THR A 172 -16.52 16.88 -25.38
CA THR A 172 -16.47 16.38 -26.74
C THR A 172 -17.21 15.04 -26.85
N PRO A 173 -18.03 14.82 -27.89
CA PRO A 173 -18.77 13.59 -28.05
C PRO A 173 -17.82 12.41 -28.30
N VAL A 174 -18.01 11.34 -27.55
CA VAL A 174 -17.34 10.06 -27.79
C VAL A 174 -18.14 9.29 -28.82
N LEU A 175 -17.53 9.06 -29.97
CA LEU A 175 -18.14 8.37 -31.12
C LEU A 175 -17.78 6.89 -31.13
N ILE A 176 -18.54 6.08 -31.87
CA ILE A 176 -18.19 4.66 -32.10
C ILE A 176 -16.85 4.52 -32.82
N SER A 177 -16.55 5.43 -33.75
CA SER A 177 -15.25 5.53 -34.43
C SER A 177 -14.09 5.77 -33.46
N THR A 178 -14.29 6.63 -32.45
CA THR A 178 -13.29 6.86 -31.38
C THR A 178 -13.06 5.63 -30.51
N VAL A 179 -14.12 4.89 -30.20
CA VAL A 179 -14.03 3.64 -29.39
C VAL A 179 -13.30 2.55 -30.17
N ASN A 180 -13.42 2.52 -31.49
CA ASN A 180 -12.86 1.54 -32.41
C ASN A 180 -13.08 0.09 -31.91
N PRO A 181 -14.32 -0.41 -31.96
CA PRO A 181 -14.65 -1.72 -31.40
C PRO A 181 -13.92 -2.87 -32.12
N GLU A 182 -13.60 -2.73 -33.40
CA GLU A 182 -12.85 -3.72 -34.17
C GLU A 182 -11.44 -3.94 -33.61
N THR A 183 -10.71 -2.86 -33.37
CA THR A 183 -9.38 -2.96 -32.73
C THR A 183 -9.47 -3.55 -31.34
N ARG A 184 -10.49 -3.20 -30.56
CA ARG A 184 -10.71 -3.75 -29.20
C ARG A 184 -10.98 -5.23 -29.22
N VAL A 185 -11.77 -5.71 -30.18
CA VAL A 185 -12.02 -7.15 -30.39
C VAL A 185 -10.70 -7.88 -30.66
N LYS A 186 -9.87 -7.40 -31.58
CA LYS A 186 -8.56 -8.00 -31.86
C LYS A 186 -7.63 -8.02 -30.65
N VAL A 187 -7.63 -6.93 -29.87
CA VAL A 187 -6.83 -6.88 -28.62
C VAL A 187 -7.40 -7.84 -27.58
N ALA A 188 -8.73 -7.99 -27.49
CA ALA A 188 -9.38 -8.93 -26.57
C ALA A 188 -9.07 -10.38 -26.93
N GLU A 189 -9.08 -10.74 -28.23
CA GLU A 189 -8.66 -12.07 -28.74
C GLU A 189 -7.19 -12.35 -28.39
N ASN A 190 -6.28 -11.41 -28.68
CA ASN A 190 -4.87 -11.54 -28.31
C ASN A 190 -4.70 -11.69 -26.80
N THR A 191 -5.51 -10.99 -26.00
CA THR A 191 -5.51 -11.14 -24.55
C THR A 191 -5.91 -12.56 -24.15
N LEU A 192 -6.93 -13.15 -24.76
CA LEU A 192 -7.32 -14.55 -24.51
C LEU A 192 -6.22 -15.53 -24.95
N HIS A 193 -5.57 -15.29 -26.09
CA HIS A 193 -4.43 -16.10 -26.54
C HIS A 193 -3.27 -16.08 -25.53
N ASN A 194 -3.00 -14.93 -24.91
CA ASN A 194 -1.98 -14.80 -23.87
C ASN A 194 -2.24 -15.64 -22.62
N TYR A 195 -3.48 -16.08 -22.43
CA TYR A 195 -3.92 -16.98 -21.35
C TYR A 195 -4.18 -18.43 -21.81
N GLY A 196 -3.75 -18.78 -23.04
CA GLY A 196 -3.84 -20.15 -23.57
C GLY A 196 -5.19 -20.50 -24.23
N PHE A 197 -6.06 -19.55 -24.48
CA PHE A 197 -7.31 -19.74 -25.21
C PHE A 197 -7.09 -19.43 -26.70
N PHE A 198 -6.25 -20.20 -27.40
CA PHE A 198 -5.85 -19.95 -28.79
C PHE A 198 -6.97 -20.09 -29.82
N ARG A 199 -8.11 -20.64 -29.44
CA ARG A 199 -9.29 -20.74 -30.26
C ARG A 199 -10.40 -19.77 -29.81
N ALA A 200 -10.01 -18.70 -29.15
CA ALA A 200 -10.95 -17.68 -28.74
C ALA A 200 -11.37 -16.82 -29.92
N GLU A 201 -12.66 -16.53 -30.00
CA GLU A 201 -13.27 -15.62 -30.97
C GLU A 201 -14.03 -14.54 -30.20
N VAL A 202 -13.87 -13.30 -30.61
CA VAL A 202 -14.58 -12.17 -30.03
C VAL A 202 -15.29 -11.43 -31.17
N ALA A 203 -16.56 -11.19 -31.01
CA ALA A 203 -17.39 -10.46 -31.98
C ALA A 203 -18.03 -9.25 -31.29
N TYR A 204 -18.33 -8.23 -32.08
CA TYR A 204 -19.11 -7.10 -31.61
C TYR A 204 -20.31 -6.82 -32.51
N GLY A 205 -21.35 -6.21 -31.92
CA GLY A 205 -22.52 -5.75 -32.64
C GLY A 205 -22.96 -4.39 -32.15
N LEU A 206 -23.55 -3.57 -33.02
CA LEU A 206 -24.07 -2.27 -32.66
C LEU A 206 -25.58 -2.36 -32.41
N VAL A 207 -26.00 -1.95 -31.21
CA VAL A 207 -27.41 -1.91 -30.82
C VAL A 207 -27.88 -0.46 -30.84
N GLN A 208 -28.66 -0.14 -31.84
CA GLN A 208 -29.36 1.15 -31.97
C GLN A 208 -30.80 0.97 -31.44
N LYS A 209 -31.28 1.92 -30.64
CA LYS A 209 -32.67 1.93 -30.15
C LYS A 209 -33.50 2.96 -30.97
N HIS A 210 -34.07 3.97 -30.33
CA HIS A 210 -34.96 4.95 -30.96
C HIS A 210 -34.26 6.01 -31.82
N ASN A 211 -32.97 6.28 -31.57
CA ASN A 211 -32.22 7.31 -32.29
C ASN A 211 -31.07 6.63 -33.09
N PRO A 212 -31.03 6.71 -34.41
CA PRO A 212 -29.99 6.08 -35.23
C PRO A 212 -28.60 6.70 -35.03
N LYS A 213 -28.53 7.96 -34.57
CA LYS A 213 -27.27 8.61 -34.20
C LYS A 213 -26.72 8.18 -32.83
N LYS A 214 -27.30 7.17 -32.17
CA LYS A 214 -26.86 6.64 -30.87
C LYS A 214 -26.78 5.14 -30.89
N ALA A 215 -25.64 4.57 -30.53
CA ALA A 215 -25.48 3.12 -30.42
C ALA A 215 -24.82 2.71 -29.09
N LYS A 216 -25.14 1.49 -28.69
CA LYS A 216 -24.41 0.70 -27.69
C LYS A 216 -23.66 -0.43 -28.37
N ILE A 217 -22.64 -0.96 -27.75
CA ILE A 217 -21.88 -2.09 -28.27
C ILE A 217 -22.25 -3.34 -27.47
N ASP A 218 -22.58 -4.41 -28.16
CA ASP A 218 -22.67 -5.77 -27.63
C ASP A 218 -21.38 -6.51 -27.97
N TYR A 219 -20.79 -7.19 -27.00
CA TYR A 219 -19.66 -8.06 -27.22
C TYR A 219 -20.06 -9.51 -26.96
N THR A 220 -19.69 -10.40 -27.87
CA THR A 220 -19.90 -11.84 -27.73
C THR A 220 -18.55 -12.53 -27.75
N ILE A 221 -18.23 -13.29 -26.72
CA ILE A 221 -16.92 -13.89 -26.49
C ILE A 221 -17.07 -15.38 -26.37
N GLN A 222 -16.41 -16.12 -27.27
CA GLN A 222 -16.28 -17.56 -27.25
C GLN A 222 -14.84 -17.90 -26.90
N THR A 223 -14.59 -18.39 -25.69
CA THR A 223 -13.22 -18.60 -25.19
C THR A 223 -12.55 -19.86 -25.76
N GLY A 224 -13.35 -20.85 -26.18
CA GLY A 224 -12.80 -22.15 -26.56
C GLY A 224 -12.13 -22.91 -25.40
N PRO A 225 -11.48 -24.03 -25.66
CA PRO A 225 -10.73 -24.78 -24.65
C PRO A 225 -9.39 -24.13 -24.34
N VAL A 226 -8.90 -24.32 -23.10
CA VAL A 226 -7.58 -23.87 -22.67
C VAL A 226 -6.49 -24.86 -23.10
N PHE A 227 -5.42 -24.36 -23.65
CA PHE A 227 -4.20 -25.15 -23.98
C PHE A 227 -3.28 -25.22 -22.75
N ARG A 228 -2.61 -26.39 -22.58
CA ARG A 228 -1.74 -26.65 -21.43
C ARG A 228 -0.33 -26.99 -21.87
N LEU A 229 0.61 -26.69 -21.00
CA LEU A 229 2.01 -27.06 -21.20
C LEU A 229 2.17 -28.58 -21.09
N ASP A 230 2.65 -29.23 -22.15
CA ASP A 230 2.92 -30.68 -22.22
C ASP A 230 4.39 -30.98 -21.90
N SER A 231 5.30 -30.33 -22.60
CA SER A 231 6.74 -30.45 -22.35
C SER A 231 7.42 -29.10 -22.32
N ILE A 232 8.46 -29.01 -21.52
CA ILE A 232 9.25 -27.76 -21.37
C ILE A 232 10.71 -28.15 -21.42
N CYS A 233 11.43 -27.70 -22.43
CA CYS A 233 12.86 -27.89 -22.59
C CYS A 233 13.61 -26.57 -22.69
N TYR A 234 14.88 -26.59 -22.35
CA TYR A 234 15.79 -25.47 -22.41
C TYR A 234 16.98 -25.86 -23.28
N THR A 235 17.30 -25.07 -24.29
CA THR A 235 18.32 -25.42 -25.28
C THR A 235 19.25 -24.25 -25.57
N GLY A 236 20.48 -24.57 -26.03
CA GLY A 236 21.48 -23.58 -26.39
C GLY A 236 22.23 -22.92 -25.21
N PHE A 237 21.93 -23.28 -23.97
CA PHE A 237 22.60 -22.70 -22.80
C PHE A 237 24.00 -23.33 -22.58
N PRO A 238 25.00 -22.53 -22.13
CA PRO A 238 26.29 -23.08 -21.70
C PRO A 238 26.13 -24.09 -20.55
N GLN A 239 27.02 -25.08 -20.46
CA GLN A 239 26.93 -26.19 -19.49
C GLN A 239 26.68 -25.74 -18.06
N PHE A 240 27.34 -24.68 -17.60
CA PHE A 240 27.17 -24.18 -16.24
C PHE A 240 25.76 -23.52 -16.09
N ALA A 241 25.29 -22.75 -17.08
CA ALA A 241 23.96 -22.15 -17.06
C ALA A 241 22.85 -23.21 -17.09
N ASP A 242 23.01 -24.26 -17.90
CA ASP A 242 22.10 -25.40 -17.96
C ASP A 242 22.02 -26.14 -16.60
N SER A 243 23.16 -26.34 -15.95
CA SER A 243 23.22 -26.87 -14.58
C SER A 243 22.44 -26.04 -13.58
N LEU A 244 22.49 -24.68 -13.67
CA LEU A 244 21.71 -23.77 -12.83
C LEU A 244 20.21 -23.87 -13.10
N ILE A 245 19.81 -23.98 -14.37
CA ILE A 245 18.40 -24.20 -14.74
C ILE A 245 17.89 -25.47 -14.09
N THR A 246 18.64 -26.57 -14.24
CA THR A 246 18.29 -27.88 -13.69
C THR A 246 18.17 -27.86 -12.18
N LEU A 247 19.14 -27.30 -11.46
CA LEU A 247 19.15 -27.19 -10.00
C LEU A 247 17.96 -26.32 -9.48
N THR A 248 17.55 -25.33 -10.24
CA THR A 248 16.49 -24.40 -9.83
C THR A 248 15.12 -24.73 -10.42
N ARG A 249 14.98 -25.84 -11.15
CA ARG A 249 13.76 -26.24 -11.89
C ARG A 249 12.51 -26.29 -11.00
N ARG A 250 12.66 -26.65 -9.72
CA ARG A 250 11.53 -26.64 -8.76
C ARG A 250 10.92 -25.26 -8.53
N ARG A 251 11.65 -24.19 -8.82
CA ARG A 251 11.21 -22.78 -8.69
C ARG A 251 10.72 -22.20 -10.01
N SER A 252 10.69 -22.99 -11.11
CA SER A 252 10.19 -22.56 -12.41
C SER A 252 8.71 -22.16 -12.33
N TYR A 253 8.35 -21.09 -13.00
CA TYR A 253 6.97 -20.67 -13.21
C TYR A 253 6.25 -21.55 -14.25
N LEU A 254 7.02 -22.34 -15.03
CA LEU A 254 6.50 -23.25 -16.05
C LEU A 254 6.46 -24.68 -15.49
N LYS A 255 5.26 -25.25 -15.39
CA LYS A 255 5.07 -26.63 -14.94
C LYS A 255 4.24 -27.38 -15.97
N GLN A 256 4.60 -28.63 -16.19
CA GLN A 256 3.82 -29.54 -17.05
C GLN A 256 2.40 -29.67 -16.51
N GLY A 257 1.41 -29.54 -17.38
CA GLY A 257 -0.01 -29.59 -17.06
C GLY A 257 -0.65 -28.23 -16.72
N ASP A 258 0.12 -27.21 -16.42
CA ASP A 258 -0.42 -25.86 -16.16
C ASP A 258 -0.99 -25.25 -17.47
N PRO A 259 -2.01 -24.39 -17.37
CA PRO A 259 -2.49 -23.58 -18.51
C PRO A 259 -1.35 -22.74 -19.10
N PHE A 260 -1.31 -22.64 -20.42
CA PHE A 260 -0.39 -21.73 -21.08
C PHE A 260 -0.66 -20.28 -20.64
N SER A 261 0.40 -19.54 -20.33
CA SER A 261 0.30 -18.13 -19.94
C SER A 261 1.55 -17.39 -20.35
N VAL A 262 1.41 -16.33 -21.15
CA VAL A 262 2.53 -15.46 -21.56
C VAL A 262 3.15 -14.79 -20.34
N LEU A 263 2.37 -14.47 -19.31
CA LEU A 263 2.90 -13.91 -18.06
C LEU A 263 3.89 -14.89 -17.40
N ASN A 264 3.53 -16.18 -17.32
CA ASN A 264 4.44 -17.18 -16.75
C ASN A 264 5.70 -17.37 -17.61
N LEU A 265 5.60 -17.19 -18.94
CA LEU A 265 6.78 -17.23 -19.82
C LEU A 265 7.73 -16.07 -19.51
N THR A 266 7.19 -14.87 -19.38
CA THR A 266 7.97 -13.68 -19.00
C THR A 266 8.56 -13.83 -17.59
N ASP A 267 7.78 -14.26 -16.61
CA ASP A 267 8.24 -14.50 -15.24
C ASP A 267 9.39 -15.53 -15.20
N GLU A 268 9.35 -16.55 -16.06
CA GLU A 268 10.44 -17.54 -16.17
C GLU A 268 11.69 -16.95 -16.78
N GLN A 269 11.57 -16.10 -17.83
CA GLN A 269 12.69 -15.37 -18.40
C GLN A 269 13.35 -14.46 -17.35
N ASP A 270 12.56 -13.70 -16.62
CA ASP A 270 13.03 -12.81 -15.54
C ASP A 270 13.68 -13.60 -14.39
N ARG A 271 13.13 -14.79 -14.07
CA ARG A 271 13.71 -15.68 -13.08
C ARG A 271 15.12 -16.14 -13.49
N LEU A 272 15.26 -16.55 -14.75
CA LEU A 272 16.55 -16.98 -15.28
C LEU A 272 17.54 -15.83 -15.38
N GLU A 273 17.11 -14.65 -15.81
CA GLU A 273 17.94 -13.43 -15.80
C GLU A 273 18.47 -13.16 -14.38
N THR A 274 17.59 -13.19 -13.39
CA THR A 274 17.98 -12.99 -11.98
C THR A 274 19.00 -14.03 -11.52
N ILE A 275 18.80 -15.30 -11.86
CA ILE A 275 19.73 -16.36 -11.48
C ILE A 275 21.10 -16.17 -12.16
N PHE A 276 21.10 -15.94 -13.46
CA PHE A 276 22.34 -15.82 -14.22
C PHE A 276 23.11 -14.57 -13.82
N ARG A 277 22.45 -13.43 -13.71
CA ARG A 277 23.09 -12.18 -13.27
C ARG A 277 23.63 -12.26 -11.84
N ASN A 278 23.00 -13.08 -10.98
CA ASN A 278 23.52 -13.32 -9.62
C ASN A 278 24.63 -14.37 -9.58
N THR A 279 24.98 -14.98 -10.70
CA THR A 279 26.07 -15.99 -10.82
C THR A 279 27.19 -15.56 -11.77
N GLY A 280 27.22 -14.26 -12.15
CA GLY A 280 28.33 -13.67 -12.90
C GLY A 280 28.02 -13.26 -14.33
N TYR A 281 26.88 -13.66 -14.91
CA TYR A 281 26.54 -13.32 -16.30
C TYR A 281 26.00 -11.87 -16.40
N TYR A 282 26.89 -10.91 -16.34
CA TYR A 282 26.53 -9.48 -16.29
C TYR A 282 25.69 -9.01 -17.48
N TYR A 283 26.06 -9.43 -18.69
CA TYR A 283 25.38 -9.00 -19.95
C TYR A 283 24.14 -9.83 -20.28
N TYR A 284 23.80 -10.84 -19.49
CA TYR A 284 22.61 -11.63 -19.76
C TYR A 284 21.34 -10.81 -19.46
N THR A 285 20.39 -10.82 -20.40
CA THR A 285 19.06 -10.22 -20.27
C THR A 285 17.98 -11.22 -20.67
N ALA A 286 16.77 -11.05 -20.17
CA ALA A 286 15.62 -11.93 -20.45
C ALA A 286 15.34 -12.11 -21.95
N SER A 287 15.56 -11.06 -22.76
CA SER A 287 15.32 -11.04 -24.20
C SER A 287 16.28 -11.90 -25.04
N LEU A 288 17.36 -12.40 -24.45
CA LEU A 288 18.33 -13.25 -25.15
C LEU A 288 17.85 -14.70 -25.34
N ALA A 289 16.91 -15.15 -24.54
CA ALA A 289 16.24 -16.43 -24.70
C ALA A 289 14.82 -16.22 -25.23
N THR A 290 14.49 -16.94 -26.29
CA THR A 290 13.18 -16.88 -26.95
C THR A 290 12.43 -18.18 -26.78
N TYR A 291 11.11 -18.15 -26.87
CA TYR A 291 10.27 -19.33 -26.84
C TYR A 291 9.89 -19.78 -28.22
N ARG A 292 10.00 -21.08 -28.47
CA ARG A 292 9.39 -21.79 -29.59
C ARG A 292 8.28 -22.66 -29.02
N ALA A 293 7.07 -22.55 -29.58
CA ALA A 293 5.90 -23.28 -29.10
C ALA A 293 5.28 -24.09 -30.24
N ASP A 294 5.11 -25.39 -30.02
CA ASP A 294 4.36 -26.28 -30.92
C ASP A 294 3.00 -26.60 -30.29
N THR A 295 1.93 -26.27 -31.01
CA THR A 295 0.53 -26.49 -30.62
C THR A 295 -0.17 -27.54 -31.50
N VAL A 296 0.55 -28.13 -32.48
CA VAL A 296 -0.03 -29.00 -33.52
C VAL A 296 0.15 -30.47 -33.15
N MET A 297 1.30 -30.85 -32.58
CA MET A 297 1.64 -32.28 -32.35
C MET A 297 0.65 -33.02 -31.44
N ARG A 298 0.09 -32.33 -30.47
CA ARG A 298 -0.92 -32.92 -29.55
C ARG A 298 -2.08 -31.96 -29.35
N PRO A 299 -3.34 -32.48 -29.36
CA PRO A 299 -4.50 -31.64 -29.18
C PRO A 299 -4.53 -30.96 -27.80
N LEU A 300 -4.85 -29.67 -27.78
CA LEU A 300 -4.99 -28.85 -26.59
C LEU A 300 -3.74 -28.78 -25.69
N SER A 301 -2.58 -29.03 -26.26
CA SER A 301 -1.30 -28.96 -25.55
C SER A 301 -0.28 -28.12 -26.29
N VAL A 302 0.67 -27.60 -25.54
CA VAL A 302 1.80 -26.78 -26.01
C VAL A 302 3.08 -27.46 -25.59
N GLN A 303 3.89 -27.82 -26.58
CA GLN A 303 5.27 -28.21 -26.36
C GLN A 303 6.11 -26.93 -26.43
N LEU A 304 6.85 -26.64 -25.38
CA LEU A 304 7.56 -25.37 -25.21
C LEU A 304 9.06 -25.61 -25.17
N GLU A 305 9.78 -24.93 -26.03
CA GLU A 305 11.22 -24.87 -26.02
C GLU A 305 11.68 -23.42 -25.70
N MET A 306 12.42 -23.25 -24.65
CA MET A 306 13.15 -22.00 -24.39
C MET A 306 14.55 -22.11 -24.97
N HIS A 307 14.81 -21.39 -26.03
CA HIS A 307 16.04 -21.45 -26.80
C HIS A 307 16.84 -20.17 -26.62
N LEU A 308 18.10 -20.30 -26.23
CA LEU A 308 19.06 -19.20 -26.22
C LEU A 308 19.47 -18.91 -27.67
N ARG A 309 19.49 -17.65 -28.07
CA ARG A 309 19.84 -17.24 -29.44
C ARG A 309 21.24 -17.74 -29.83
N ASP A 310 21.39 -18.21 -31.06
CA ASP A 310 22.61 -18.85 -31.54
C ASP A 310 23.73 -17.84 -31.90
N ASP A 311 23.36 -16.58 -32.21
CA ASP A 311 24.24 -15.51 -32.72
C ASP A 311 24.80 -14.61 -31.60
N LEU A 312 24.90 -15.12 -30.36
CA LEU A 312 25.35 -14.33 -29.23
C LEU A 312 26.89 -14.24 -29.15
N PRO A 313 27.45 -13.04 -28.93
CA PRO A 313 28.88 -12.89 -28.65
C PRO A 313 29.26 -13.67 -27.38
N GLU A 314 30.45 -14.29 -27.39
CA GLU A 314 30.98 -14.98 -26.21
C GLU A 314 31.00 -14.14 -24.94
N THR A 315 31.16 -12.82 -25.04
CA THR A 315 31.15 -11.87 -23.92
C THR A 315 29.88 -11.94 -23.12
N ILE A 316 28.73 -12.24 -23.75
CA ILE A 316 27.44 -12.40 -23.06
C ILE A 316 27.40 -13.69 -22.22
N LEU A 317 28.06 -14.73 -22.71
CA LEU A 317 28.08 -16.05 -22.10
C LEU A 317 29.21 -16.25 -21.08
N ARG A 318 30.03 -15.22 -20.86
CA ARG A 318 31.12 -15.21 -19.88
C ARG A 318 30.62 -14.80 -18.49
N ARG A 319 31.28 -15.34 -17.47
CA ARG A 319 31.10 -14.94 -16.09
C ARG A 319 32.13 -13.90 -15.71
N TYR A 320 31.67 -12.81 -15.08
CA TYR A 320 32.51 -11.66 -14.76
C TYR A 320 32.80 -11.55 -13.27
N TYR A 321 33.97 -11.06 -12.95
CA TYR A 321 34.46 -10.74 -11.62
C TYR A 321 34.62 -9.22 -11.48
N ILE A 322 34.55 -8.71 -10.26
CA ILE A 322 34.71 -7.28 -9.98
C ILE A 322 36.19 -6.91 -9.94
N GLY A 323 36.55 -5.90 -10.68
CA GLY A 323 37.88 -5.31 -10.74
C GLY A 323 38.03 -4.15 -9.77
N LYS A 324 38.54 -3.02 -10.26
CA LYS A 324 38.71 -1.78 -9.54
C LYS A 324 37.39 -1.02 -9.44
N THR A 325 37.29 -0.17 -8.40
CA THR A 325 36.17 0.75 -8.26
C THR A 325 36.68 2.18 -8.47
N HIS A 326 36.04 2.88 -9.41
CA HIS A 326 36.30 4.29 -9.72
C HIS A 326 35.10 5.13 -9.31
N ILE A 327 35.33 6.15 -8.49
CA ILE A 327 34.29 7.01 -7.95
C ILE A 327 34.57 8.44 -8.43
N ALA A 328 33.62 9.03 -9.12
CA ALA A 328 33.62 10.41 -9.56
C ALA A 328 32.51 11.17 -8.81
N LEU A 329 32.91 12.10 -7.94
CA LEU A 329 31.96 12.92 -7.18
C LEU A 329 32.01 14.36 -7.66
N GLN A 330 30.91 14.84 -8.18
CA GLN A 330 30.73 16.18 -8.73
C GLN A 330 29.77 17.00 -7.86
N ARG A 331 29.91 18.32 -7.86
CA ARG A 331 28.93 19.25 -7.28
C ARG A 331 27.86 19.65 -8.31
N SER A 332 28.22 19.62 -9.56
CA SER A 332 27.40 19.91 -10.73
C SER A 332 27.85 19.05 -11.88
N ASP A 333 26.93 18.70 -12.79
CA ASP A 333 27.24 17.89 -13.98
C ASP A 333 28.30 18.54 -14.90
N ALA A 334 28.50 19.83 -14.79
CA ALA A 334 29.50 20.61 -15.55
C ALA A 334 30.86 20.68 -14.86
N ASP A 335 31.02 20.18 -13.63
CA ASP A 335 32.27 20.30 -12.88
C ASP A 335 33.37 19.40 -13.43
N SER A 336 34.58 19.91 -13.53
CA SER A 336 35.79 19.10 -13.79
C SER A 336 36.28 18.43 -12.52
N LEU A 337 36.72 17.17 -12.63
CA LEU A 337 37.33 16.44 -11.51
C LEU A 337 38.81 16.89 -11.40
N LEU A 338 39.14 17.58 -10.34
CA LEU A 338 40.46 18.20 -10.13
C LEU A 338 41.41 17.33 -9.31
N THR A 339 40.87 16.51 -8.39
CA THR A 339 41.68 15.79 -7.43
C THR A 339 41.31 14.32 -7.42
N THR A 340 42.31 13.44 -7.52
CA THR A 340 42.12 11.98 -7.49
C THR A 340 42.99 11.39 -6.40
N HIS A 341 42.39 10.56 -5.54
CA HIS A 341 43.08 9.84 -4.47
C HIS A 341 42.82 8.33 -4.58
N GLN A 342 43.86 7.55 -4.24
CA GLN A 342 43.69 6.10 -4.05
C GLN A 342 43.40 5.81 -2.57
N VAL A 343 42.21 5.29 -2.29
CA VAL A 343 41.77 4.99 -0.92
C VAL A 343 41.20 3.59 -0.82
N ALA A 344 41.83 2.74 -0.02
CA ALA A 344 41.41 1.37 0.23
C ALA A 344 41.13 0.54 -1.03
N GLY A 345 41.91 0.75 -2.10
CA GLY A 345 41.79 0.04 -3.37
C GLY A 345 40.75 0.62 -4.33
N MET A 346 40.16 1.76 -3.99
CA MET A 346 39.25 2.52 -4.85
C MET A 346 39.96 3.80 -5.33
N GLU A 347 39.69 4.21 -6.54
CA GLU A 347 40.07 5.50 -7.09
C GLU A 347 38.93 6.49 -6.88
N TYR A 348 39.17 7.51 -6.06
CA TYR A 348 38.20 8.52 -5.71
C TYR A 348 38.60 9.89 -6.26
N SER A 349 37.81 10.38 -7.21
CA SER A 349 37.98 11.67 -7.85
C SER A 349 36.84 12.60 -7.47
N TYR A 350 37.17 13.86 -7.18
CA TYR A 350 36.17 14.86 -6.81
C TYR A 350 36.52 16.26 -7.33
N SER A 351 35.55 17.15 -7.37
CA SER A 351 35.70 18.55 -7.72
C SER A 351 35.93 19.40 -6.46
N GLY A 352 36.92 20.34 -6.56
CA GLY A 352 37.31 21.27 -5.49
C GLY A 352 38.51 20.83 -4.65
N ASP A 353 38.97 21.73 -3.76
CA ASP A 353 40.18 21.55 -3.00
C ASP A 353 40.05 20.64 -1.80
N ARG A 354 38.84 20.47 -1.33
CA ARG A 354 38.53 19.69 -0.12
C ARG A 354 37.54 18.57 -0.44
N GLU A 355 37.91 17.39 0.01
CA GLU A 355 37.10 16.16 -0.09
C GLU A 355 35.65 16.37 0.45
N PRO A 356 34.61 16.27 -0.43
CA PRO A 356 33.24 16.56 -0.03
C PRO A 356 32.61 15.47 0.87
N LEU A 357 32.98 14.20 0.62
CA LEU A 357 32.54 13.04 1.41
C LEU A 357 33.75 12.25 1.86
N ARG A 358 33.74 11.77 3.10
CA ARG A 358 34.78 10.89 3.63
C ARG A 358 34.79 9.56 2.90
N PRO A 359 35.93 8.97 2.60
CA PRO A 359 36.03 7.68 1.89
C PRO A 359 35.29 6.53 2.58
N ILE A 360 35.14 6.61 3.90
CA ILE A 360 34.40 5.59 4.68
C ILE A 360 32.96 5.44 4.24
N VAL A 361 32.33 6.52 3.74
CA VAL A 361 30.96 6.49 3.21
C VAL A 361 30.88 5.53 2.02
N TRP A 362 31.80 5.62 1.09
CA TRP A 362 31.88 4.73 -0.06
C TRP A 362 32.14 3.28 0.35
N LEU A 363 33.12 3.07 1.26
CA LEU A 363 33.47 1.73 1.76
C LEU A 363 32.31 1.01 2.45
N GLN A 364 31.42 1.75 3.08
CA GLN A 364 30.26 1.19 3.78
C GLN A 364 29.09 0.93 2.86
N ASN A 365 28.92 1.71 1.80
CA ASN A 365 27.74 1.69 0.94
C ASN A 365 27.96 1.02 -0.42
N ILE A 366 29.14 0.47 -0.71
CA ILE A 366 29.42 -0.34 -1.88
C ILE A 366 29.44 -1.82 -1.47
N ALA A 367 28.46 -2.58 -1.96
CA ALA A 367 28.31 -3.99 -1.61
C ALA A 367 29.30 -4.91 -2.35
N HIS A 368 29.67 -4.60 -3.57
CA HIS A 368 30.68 -5.34 -4.33
C HIS A 368 32.07 -5.18 -3.75
N ARG A 369 32.86 -6.26 -3.77
CA ARG A 369 34.28 -6.27 -3.39
C ARG A 369 35.16 -6.69 -4.57
N PRO A 370 36.37 -6.20 -4.70
CA PRO A 370 37.30 -6.63 -5.73
C PRO A 370 37.52 -8.15 -5.69
N ARG A 371 37.68 -8.77 -6.85
CA ARG A 371 37.85 -10.21 -7.09
C ARG A 371 36.64 -11.08 -6.75
N GLN A 372 35.53 -10.53 -6.33
CA GLN A 372 34.26 -11.26 -6.17
C GLN A 372 33.58 -11.43 -7.53
N ILE A 373 32.82 -12.52 -7.67
CA ILE A 373 31.96 -12.70 -8.82
C ILE A 373 30.89 -11.62 -8.82
N TYR A 374 30.57 -11.08 -10.01
CA TYR A 374 29.48 -10.13 -10.15
C TYR A 374 28.15 -10.74 -9.70
N ARG A 375 27.35 -9.96 -8.96
CA ARG A 375 26.00 -10.31 -8.55
C ARG A 375 25.09 -9.10 -8.66
N GLN A 376 23.99 -9.27 -9.39
CA GLN A 376 22.98 -8.21 -9.53
C GLN A 376 22.45 -7.70 -8.19
N VAL A 377 22.24 -8.60 -7.23
CA VAL A 377 21.76 -8.21 -5.89
C VAL A 377 22.70 -7.23 -5.18
N TYR A 378 24.01 -7.31 -5.43
CA TYR A 378 24.98 -6.37 -4.85
C TYR A 378 25.03 -5.03 -5.61
N GLN A 379 24.77 -5.04 -6.92
CA GLN A 379 24.57 -3.80 -7.68
C GLN A 379 23.34 -3.07 -7.15
N GLU A 380 22.17 -3.73 -7.11
CA GLU A 380 20.93 -3.16 -6.58
C GLU A 380 21.08 -2.69 -5.12
N SER A 381 21.78 -3.46 -4.30
CA SER A 381 22.06 -3.08 -2.91
C SER A 381 22.94 -1.84 -2.80
N THR A 382 23.94 -1.67 -3.70
CA THR A 382 24.77 -0.47 -3.76
C THR A 382 23.94 0.74 -4.21
N GLU A 383 23.09 0.57 -5.22
CA GLU A 383 22.17 1.61 -5.69
C GLU A 383 21.21 2.04 -4.57
N ASP A 384 20.56 1.08 -3.91
CA ASP A 384 19.67 1.34 -2.78
C ASP A 384 20.38 2.07 -1.63
N MET A 385 21.58 1.60 -1.23
CA MET A 385 22.35 2.21 -0.12
C MET A 385 22.81 3.63 -0.47
N LEU A 386 23.28 3.88 -1.68
CA LEU A 386 23.72 5.23 -2.09
C LEU A 386 22.53 6.19 -2.24
N ALA A 387 21.38 5.71 -2.74
CA ALA A 387 20.16 6.51 -2.85
C ALA A 387 19.61 6.89 -1.46
N GLU A 388 19.64 5.96 -0.50
CA GLU A 388 19.14 6.18 0.87
C GLU A 388 19.97 7.24 1.65
N LEU A 389 21.23 7.49 1.24
CA LEU A 389 22.02 8.56 1.85
C LEU A 389 21.38 9.95 1.70
N GLY A 390 20.54 10.16 0.66
CA GLY A 390 19.81 11.41 0.44
C GLY A 390 20.67 12.64 0.18
N VAL A 391 21.99 12.46 -0.04
CA VAL A 391 22.96 13.56 -0.26
C VAL A 391 23.28 13.76 -1.75
N PHE A 392 22.79 12.86 -2.60
CA PHE A 392 23.01 12.92 -4.04
C PHE A 392 21.75 13.34 -4.77
N SER A 393 21.88 14.19 -5.79
CA SER A 393 20.82 14.47 -6.75
C SER A 393 20.73 13.38 -7.82
N SER A 394 21.87 12.78 -8.17
CA SER A 394 21.94 11.66 -9.10
C SER A 394 23.09 10.72 -8.71
N VAL A 395 22.89 9.43 -8.92
CA VAL A 395 23.91 8.38 -8.81
C VAL A 395 23.75 7.44 -9.98
N SER A 396 24.83 7.17 -10.67
CA SER A 396 24.87 6.18 -11.74
C SER A 396 25.98 5.17 -11.52
N LEU A 397 25.67 3.90 -11.71
CA LEU A 397 26.62 2.79 -11.66
C LEU A 397 26.82 2.22 -13.05
N ALA A 398 28.06 2.12 -13.51
CA ALA A 398 28.42 1.51 -14.77
C ALA A 398 29.53 0.48 -14.55
N TYR A 399 29.36 -0.71 -15.11
CA TYR A 399 30.37 -1.76 -15.10
C TYR A 399 30.97 -1.87 -16.49
N LYS A 400 32.31 -1.72 -16.60
CA LYS A 400 33.02 -1.79 -17.87
C LYS A 400 34.09 -2.86 -17.81
N PRO A 401 34.26 -3.68 -18.88
CA PRO A 401 35.33 -4.67 -18.93
C PRO A 401 36.68 -4.00 -18.77
N THR A 402 37.52 -4.54 -17.92
CA THR A 402 38.93 -4.15 -17.83
C THR A 402 39.64 -4.63 -19.10
N LEU A 403 40.40 -3.71 -19.73
CA LEU A 403 41.19 -4.05 -20.92
C LEU A 403 42.54 -4.67 -20.50
N SER A 404 42.94 -5.76 -21.18
CA SER A 404 44.30 -6.27 -21.05
C SER A 404 45.32 -5.32 -21.67
N ALA A 405 46.61 -5.53 -21.45
CA ALA A 405 47.69 -4.74 -22.07
C ALA A 405 47.63 -4.75 -23.62
N SER A 406 46.97 -5.75 -24.22
CA SER A 406 46.69 -5.86 -25.67
C SER A 406 45.33 -5.28 -26.07
N SER A 407 44.68 -4.47 -25.22
CA SER A 407 43.33 -3.87 -25.42
C SER A 407 42.19 -4.90 -25.60
N VAL A 408 42.39 -6.14 -25.20
CA VAL A 408 41.34 -7.17 -25.26
C VAL A 408 40.54 -7.15 -23.95
N PRO A 409 39.18 -7.15 -24.00
CA PRO A 409 38.34 -7.23 -22.82
C PRO A 409 38.60 -8.50 -21.99
N THR A 410 38.80 -8.34 -20.69
CA THR A 410 39.01 -9.44 -19.75
C THR A 410 37.66 -9.88 -19.12
N ASP A 411 37.69 -10.96 -18.32
CA ASP A 411 36.54 -11.39 -17.51
C ASP A 411 36.32 -10.55 -16.25
N THR A 412 36.99 -9.36 -16.18
CA THR A 412 36.91 -8.49 -15.02
C THR A 412 36.17 -7.22 -15.40
N LEU A 413 35.25 -6.78 -14.53
CA LEU A 413 34.48 -5.56 -14.68
C LEU A 413 34.94 -4.54 -13.65
N ASP A 414 35.42 -3.40 -14.12
CA ASP A 414 35.64 -2.24 -13.26
C ASP A 414 34.32 -1.50 -13.01
N LEU A 415 34.08 -1.15 -11.76
CA LEU A 415 32.89 -0.42 -11.33
C LEU A 415 33.17 1.09 -11.37
N TYR A 416 32.39 1.80 -12.16
CA TYR A 416 32.38 3.27 -12.24
C TYR A 416 31.14 3.80 -11.56
N ILE A 417 31.32 4.59 -10.52
CA ILE A 417 30.24 5.29 -9.80
C ILE A 417 30.40 6.78 -10.09
N THR A 418 29.41 7.36 -10.75
CA THR A 418 29.33 8.82 -10.93
C THR A 418 28.20 9.34 -10.08
N ALA A 419 28.48 10.25 -9.17
CA ALA A 419 27.54 10.83 -8.26
C ALA A 419 27.61 12.36 -8.29
N THR A 420 26.44 13.01 -8.28
CA THR A 420 26.33 14.47 -8.18
C THR A 420 25.69 14.82 -6.83
N LEU A 421 26.33 15.72 -6.09
CA LEU A 421 25.80 16.17 -4.79
C LEU A 421 24.50 16.97 -4.98
N ASP A 422 23.56 16.76 -4.10
CA ASP A 422 22.36 17.59 -4.02
C ASP A 422 22.65 18.89 -3.25
N ARG A 423 21.71 19.82 -3.28
CA ARG A 423 21.77 21.09 -2.55
C ARG A 423 21.95 20.80 -1.06
N PRO A 424 22.92 21.47 -0.40
CA PRO A 424 23.24 21.16 0.99
C PRO A 424 22.15 21.57 1.99
N TYR A 425 21.30 22.49 1.63
CA TYR A 425 20.22 22.97 2.50
C TYR A 425 18.86 22.78 1.84
N THR A 426 17.90 22.33 2.65
CA THR A 426 16.49 22.25 2.29
C THR A 426 15.67 22.94 3.37
N LEU A 427 14.85 23.90 2.99
CA LEU A 427 13.88 24.56 3.84
C LEU A 427 12.49 24.07 3.43
N SER A 428 11.75 23.49 4.37
CA SER A 428 10.37 23.02 4.15
C SER A 428 9.43 23.80 5.05
N PHE A 429 8.30 24.21 4.46
CA PHE A 429 7.20 24.85 5.18
C PHE A 429 5.94 24.05 4.90
N GLU A 430 5.29 23.54 5.95
CA GLU A 430 4.09 22.72 5.87
C GLU A 430 2.96 23.41 6.63
N VAL A 431 1.78 23.36 6.05
CA VAL A 431 0.55 23.87 6.64
C VAL A 431 -0.47 22.74 6.65
N ASP A 432 -0.87 22.32 7.83
CA ASP A 432 -1.83 21.26 8.03
C ASP A 432 -3.09 21.80 8.66
N LEU A 433 -4.22 21.17 8.38
CA LEU A 433 -5.45 21.34 9.13
C LEU A 433 -5.67 20.05 9.94
N THR A 434 -5.54 20.14 11.24
CA THR A 434 -5.67 18.99 12.14
C THR A 434 -7.04 18.98 12.80
N GLU A 435 -7.70 17.83 12.77
CA GLU A 435 -8.90 17.55 13.56
C GLU A 435 -8.53 16.51 14.61
N LYS A 436 -8.56 16.93 15.89
CA LYS A 436 -8.33 16.06 17.05
C LYS A 436 -9.66 15.86 17.79
N ASN A 437 -10.47 14.92 17.39
CA ASN A 437 -11.87 14.70 17.77
C ASN A 437 -12.84 15.56 16.95
N SER A 438 -14.10 15.10 16.83
CA SER A 438 -15.19 15.82 16.15
C SER A 438 -15.47 17.22 16.70
N GLU A 439 -14.80 17.62 17.75
CA GLU A 439 -15.04 18.88 18.45
C GLU A 439 -13.88 19.88 18.37
N ARG A 440 -12.70 19.47 17.90
CA ARG A 440 -11.50 20.33 17.84
C ARG A 440 -10.89 20.30 16.48
N LEU A 441 -10.84 21.45 15.86
CA LEU A 441 -10.24 21.69 14.56
C LEU A 441 -9.23 22.83 14.69
N GLY A 442 -8.11 22.73 13.99
CA GLY A 442 -7.17 23.83 13.97
C GLY A 442 -6.03 23.67 12.99
N PRO A 443 -5.38 24.78 12.61
CA PRO A 443 -4.18 24.76 11.79
C PRO A 443 -2.97 24.26 12.60
N ALA A 444 -2.09 23.54 11.92
CA ALA A 444 -0.74 23.28 12.35
C ALA A 444 0.23 23.81 11.30
N LEU A 445 1.33 24.37 11.77
CA LEU A 445 2.39 24.91 10.94
C LEU A 445 3.69 24.25 11.34
N SER A 446 4.47 23.77 10.38
CA SER A 446 5.83 23.32 10.65
C SER A 446 6.83 23.98 9.70
N LEU A 447 7.97 24.34 10.26
CA LEU A 447 9.11 24.87 9.54
C LEU A 447 10.30 23.97 9.82
N SER A 448 10.87 23.32 8.80
CA SER A 448 12.05 22.51 8.96
C SER A 448 13.21 22.98 8.08
N LEU A 449 14.38 23.11 8.68
CA LEU A 449 15.65 23.38 8.02
C LEU A 449 16.50 22.10 8.08
N GLN A 450 16.90 21.59 6.94
CA GLN A 450 17.74 20.41 6.83
C GLN A 450 19.08 20.78 6.19
N ARG A 451 20.16 20.30 6.79
CA ARG A 451 21.51 20.37 6.22
C ARG A 451 21.98 18.96 5.88
N LYS A 452 22.10 18.69 4.58
CA LYS A 452 22.65 17.43 4.06
C LYS A 452 24.16 17.43 4.17
N ASN A 453 24.72 16.26 4.46
CA ASN A 453 26.19 16.06 4.59
C ASN A 453 26.84 17.02 5.60
N ALA A 454 26.25 17.08 6.80
CA ALA A 454 26.62 18.06 7.81
C ALA A 454 28.09 18.00 8.22
N PHE A 455 28.67 16.79 8.34
CA PHE A 455 30.03 16.53 8.76
C PHE A 455 30.84 15.69 7.78
N ARG A 456 30.46 15.67 6.48
CA ARG A 456 31.10 14.94 5.38
C ARG A 456 30.99 13.42 5.48
N GLY A 457 30.09 12.89 6.28
CA GLY A 457 29.78 11.47 6.40
C GLY A 457 28.38 11.14 5.88
N ALA A 458 27.82 12.00 5.04
CA ALA A 458 26.45 11.95 4.56
C ALA A 458 25.39 12.06 5.68
N GLU A 459 25.77 12.70 6.80
CA GLU A 459 24.84 12.95 7.92
C GLU A 459 23.80 14.00 7.52
N LEU A 460 22.54 13.79 7.95
CA LEU A 460 21.44 14.74 7.81
C LEU A 460 21.18 15.41 9.17
N LEU A 461 21.46 16.71 9.26
CA LEU A 461 21.10 17.52 10.44
C LEU A 461 19.79 18.24 10.11
N LYS A 462 18.75 17.95 10.89
CA LYS A 462 17.42 18.57 10.78
C LYS A 462 17.11 19.38 12.02
N PHE A 463 16.64 20.59 11.82
CA PHE A 463 16.04 21.44 12.84
C PHE A 463 14.58 21.71 12.42
N GLU A 464 13.66 21.49 13.33
CA GLU A 464 12.22 21.64 13.07
C GLU A 464 11.57 22.43 14.21
N ILE A 465 10.74 23.39 13.86
CA ILE A 465 9.84 24.09 14.77
C ILE A 465 8.43 23.84 14.26
N TYR A 466 7.54 23.48 15.16
CA TYR A 466 6.13 23.33 14.82
C TYR A 466 5.25 24.03 15.84
N GLY A 467 4.06 24.43 15.40
CA GLY A 467 3.04 24.99 16.24
C GLY A 467 1.66 24.59 15.76
N SER A 468 0.78 24.23 16.67
CA SER A 468 -0.63 23.98 16.36
C SER A 468 -1.53 24.81 17.26
N TYR A 469 -2.68 25.19 16.70
CA TYR A 469 -3.71 25.91 17.40
C TYR A 469 -5.05 25.25 17.15
N GLU A 470 -5.79 24.90 18.20
CA GLU A 470 -7.04 24.19 18.14
C GLU A 470 -8.17 25.01 18.77
N TRP A 471 -9.32 25.11 18.08
CA TRP A 471 -10.55 25.65 18.61
C TRP A 471 -11.64 24.60 18.69
N THR A 472 -12.55 24.76 19.64
CA THR A 472 -13.74 23.91 19.80
C THR A 472 -14.85 24.37 18.88
N LEU A 473 -15.47 23.44 18.16
CA LEU A 473 -16.58 23.71 17.21
C LEU A 473 -17.96 23.76 17.91
N HIS A 474 -18.09 23.24 19.12
CA HIS A 474 -19.36 23.13 19.82
C HIS A 474 -19.44 24.11 21.02
N ASN A 475 -20.50 24.93 21.03
CA ASN A 475 -20.81 25.81 22.15
C ASN A 475 -21.46 24.97 23.27
N GLN A 476 -20.76 24.76 24.38
CA GLN A 476 -21.38 24.25 25.60
C GLN A 476 -22.03 25.40 26.38
N GLU A 477 -23.28 25.21 26.80
CA GLU A 477 -24.04 26.17 27.60
C GLU A 477 -23.28 26.50 28.89
N GLY A 478 -22.90 27.76 29.07
CA GLY A 478 -22.42 28.33 30.34
C GLY A 478 -20.93 28.52 30.52
N GLY A 479 -20.07 28.34 29.50
CA GLY A 479 -18.63 28.55 29.59
C GLY A 479 -18.07 29.63 28.66
N ASP A 480 -16.96 30.24 29.04
CA ASP A 480 -16.22 31.22 28.24
C ASP A 480 -15.92 30.65 26.82
N HIS A 481 -16.37 31.30 25.77
CA HIS A 481 -16.54 30.82 24.40
C HIS A 481 -15.24 30.58 23.61
N ARG A 482 -14.06 30.57 24.26
CA ARG A 482 -12.76 30.44 23.58
C ARG A 482 -11.82 29.52 24.32
N LEU A 483 -12.09 28.23 24.29
CA LEU A 483 -11.14 27.25 24.79
C LEU A 483 -10.07 26.97 23.72
N ASN A 484 -9.06 27.81 23.70
CA ASN A 484 -7.96 27.76 22.76
C ASN A 484 -6.86 26.86 23.31
N SER A 485 -6.65 25.67 22.72
CA SER A 485 -5.49 24.85 22.99
C SER A 485 -4.41 25.18 21.97
N TYR A 486 -3.16 25.21 22.36
CA TYR A 486 -2.03 25.36 21.45
C TYR A 486 -0.86 24.47 21.89
N GLU A 487 -0.08 24.08 20.92
CA GLU A 487 1.13 23.28 21.11
C GLU A 487 2.26 23.93 20.32
N LEU A 488 3.40 24.09 20.95
CA LEU A 488 4.61 24.61 20.35
C LEU A 488 5.74 23.62 20.62
N GLY A 489 6.47 23.24 19.59
CA GLY A 489 7.56 22.30 19.74
C GLY A 489 8.76 22.66 18.88
N ALA A 490 9.91 22.19 19.32
CA ALA A 490 11.16 22.27 18.56
C ALA A 490 11.90 20.94 18.66
N THR A 491 12.43 20.46 17.55
CA THR A 491 13.18 19.21 17.48
C THR A 491 14.47 19.43 16.69
N VAL A 492 15.57 18.88 17.21
CA VAL A 492 16.85 18.78 16.52
C VAL A 492 17.15 17.31 16.34
N SER A 493 17.41 16.87 15.12
CA SER A 493 17.82 15.49 14.86
C SER A 493 19.04 15.42 13.96
N LEU A 494 19.87 14.42 14.21
CA LEU A 494 21.04 14.06 13.42
C LEU A 494 20.91 12.61 12.98
N ASP A 495 20.69 12.41 11.70
CA ASP A 495 20.66 11.09 11.08
C ASP A 495 22.05 10.77 10.50
N VAL A 496 22.64 9.71 11.01
CA VAL A 496 23.94 9.18 10.57
C VAL A 496 23.68 7.90 9.77
N PRO A 497 24.06 7.78 8.49
CA PRO A 497 23.70 6.67 7.62
C PRO A 497 24.52 5.39 7.87
N HIS A 498 24.84 5.12 9.11
CA HIS A 498 25.47 3.90 9.58
C HIS A 498 25.22 3.71 11.07
N ILE A 499 25.47 2.50 11.58
CA ILE A 499 25.32 2.22 13.00
C ILE A 499 26.52 2.78 13.75
N VAL A 500 26.27 3.75 14.63
CA VAL A 500 27.25 4.37 15.54
C VAL A 500 27.12 3.67 16.88
N ALA A 501 27.67 2.47 17.01
CA ALA A 501 27.69 1.74 18.27
C ALA A 501 29.07 1.12 18.53
N PRO A 502 29.57 1.16 19.77
CA PRO A 502 30.79 0.46 20.14
C PRO A 502 30.55 -1.05 19.88
N LEU A 503 31.47 -1.73 19.25
CA LEU A 503 31.43 -3.16 18.96
C LEU A 503 30.60 -3.63 17.75
N LEU A 504 29.77 -2.80 17.13
CA LEU A 504 29.04 -3.16 15.92
C LEU A 504 29.74 -2.61 14.67
N ASN A 505 30.10 -3.50 13.75
CA ASN A 505 30.72 -3.11 12.49
C ASN A 505 29.63 -2.98 11.42
N SER A 506 29.38 -1.76 10.94
CA SER A 506 28.39 -1.47 9.89
C SER A 506 28.68 -2.16 8.55
N ARG A 507 29.93 -2.61 8.32
CA ARG A 507 30.31 -3.36 7.10
C ARG A 507 29.65 -4.74 6.98
N SER A 508 29.00 -5.23 8.04
CA SER A 508 28.28 -6.50 8.04
C SER A 508 26.90 -6.42 7.40
N PHE A 509 26.39 -5.23 7.15
CA PHE A 509 25.05 -5.03 6.61
C PHE A 509 25.08 -4.82 5.09
N HIS A 510 24.20 -5.52 4.40
CA HIS A 510 24.03 -5.42 2.94
C HIS A 510 22.83 -4.53 2.55
N PHE A 511 22.18 -3.94 3.51
CA PHE A 511 21.02 -3.07 3.36
C PHE A 511 21.24 -1.78 4.17
N PRO A 512 20.53 -0.71 3.85
CA PRO A 512 20.66 0.57 4.53
C PRO A 512 20.54 0.44 6.05
N THR A 513 21.40 1.18 6.74
CA THR A 513 21.42 1.28 8.21
C THR A 513 21.49 2.74 8.61
N ALA A 514 20.91 3.10 9.74
CA ALA A 514 20.98 4.47 10.24
C ALA A 514 21.05 4.50 11.76
N THR A 515 21.68 5.56 12.27
CA THR A 515 21.59 5.96 13.67
C THR A 515 21.02 7.37 13.73
N THR A 516 19.91 7.54 14.42
CA THR A 516 19.27 8.84 14.63
C THR A 516 19.49 9.27 16.07
N PHE A 517 20.01 10.46 16.25
CA PHE A 517 20.05 11.17 17.52
C PHE A 517 19.01 12.27 17.45
N SER A 518 18.10 12.35 18.44
CA SER A 518 17.08 13.40 18.47
C SER A 518 16.94 14.00 19.86
N LEU A 519 16.69 15.32 19.88
CA LEU A 519 16.36 16.09 21.05
C LEU A 519 15.12 16.93 20.73
N GLY A 520 14.13 16.89 21.59
CA GLY A 520 12.88 17.62 21.41
C GLY A 520 12.43 18.31 22.67
N ILE A 521 11.69 19.39 22.48
CA ILE A 521 10.97 20.11 23.52
C ILE A 521 9.59 20.48 23.00
N ASP A 522 8.55 20.17 23.77
CA ASP A 522 7.16 20.42 23.45
C ASP A 522 6.46 21.14 24.59
N TRP A 523 5.82 22.23 24.29
CA TRP A 523 4.97 22.96 25.23
C TRP A 523 3.51 22.89 24.80
N LEU A 524 2.74 22.11 25.54
CA LEU A 524 1.33 21.91 25.32
C LEU A 524 0.51 22.75 26.32
N ASN A 525 -0.32 23.64 25.82
CA ASN A 525 -1.36 24.32 26.60
C ASN A 525 -2.74 23.74 26.27
N ARG A 526 -3.33 23.06 27.19
CA ARG A 526 -4.73 22.61 27.13
C ARG A 526 -5.56 23.60 27.91
N ALA A 527 -6.19 24.52 27.19
CA ALA A 527 -7.05 25.53 27.82
C ALA A 527 -8.10 24.88 28.72
N SER A 528 -8.31 25.45 29.92
CA SER A 528 -9.19 24.94 30.98
C SER A 528 -8.77 23.62 31.62
N TYR A 529 -7.56 23.09 31.34
CA TYR A 529 -7.06 21.86 31.94
C TYR A 529 -5.70 22.07 32.55
N PHE A 530 -4.65 22.04 31.72
CA PHE A 530 -3.26 22.08 32.19
C PHE A 530 -2.32 22.66 31.15
N GLN A 531 -1.13 23.00 31.60
CA GLN A 531 0.03 23.24 30.77
C GLN A 531 1.09 22.18 31.07
N MET A 532 1.66 21.60 30.03
CA MET A 532 2.68 20.57 30.15
C MET A 532 3.87 20.89 29.28
N LEU A 533 5.05 20.64 29.78
CA LEU A 533 6.31 20.73 29.06
C LEU A 533 6.90 19.33 28.99
N THR A 534 7.22 18.88 27.77
CA THR A 534 7.82 17.57 27.51
C THR A 534 9.20 17.76 26.90
N PHE A 535 10.20 17.11 27.47
CA PHE A 535 11.53 16.97 26.87
C PHE A 535 11.72 15.55 26.40
N THR A 536 12.28 15.38 25.20
CA THR A 536 12.61 14.08 24.62
C THR A 536 14.08 14.01 24.23
N ALA A 537 14.71 12.86 24.45
CA ALA A 537 16.06 12.58 23.97
C ALA A 537 16.18 11.11 23.58
N ASP A 538 16.46 10.84 22.31
CA ASP A 538 16.45 9.49 21.76
C ASP A 538 17.74 9.20 20.98
N ILE A 539 18.18 7.94 21.07
CA ILE A 539 19.16 7.33 20.16
C ILE A 539 18.49 6.13 19.56
N THR A 540 18.36 6.11 18.24
CA THR A 540 17.66 5.05 17.52
C THR A 540 18.55 4.43 16.45
N TYR A 541 18.72 3.11 16.47
CA TYR A 541 19.35 2.33 15.42
C TYR A 541 18.29 1.71 14.53
N SER A 542 18.44 1.85 13.21
CA SER A 542 17.59 1.14 12.24
C SER A 542 18.43 0.36 11.26
N TRP A 543 18.01 -0.87 10.96
CA TRP A 543 18.66 -1.70 9.96
C TRP A 543 17.66 -2.66 9.29
N HIS A 544 17.98 -3.07 8.08
CA HIS A 544 17.27 -4.11 7.35
C HIS A 544 18.12 -5.38 7.30
N ARG A 545 17.51 -6.53 7.57
CA ARG A 545 18.15 -7.83 7.36
C ARG A 545 17.83 -8.37 5.97
N THR A 546 16.64 -8.07 5.49
CA THR A 546 16.14 -8.39 4.16
C THR A 546 15.35 -7.19 3.63
N ARG A 547 15.03 -7.13 2.33
CA ARG A 547 14.15 -6.08 1.78
C ARG A 547 12.76 -6.03 2.41
N THR A 548 12.35 -7.08 3.10
CA THR A 548 11.02 -7.20 3.72
C THR A 548 11.03 -7.04 5.23
N SER A 549 12.20 -6.97 5.88
CA SER A 549 12.30 -6.89 7.34
C SER A 549 13.10 -5.67 7.77
N ARG A 550 12.51 -4.83 8.61
CA ARG A 550 13.13 -3.68 9.25
C ARG A 550 13.17 -3.88 10.75
N HIS A 551 14.30 -3.60 11.34
CA HIS A 551 14.51 -3.61 12.78
C HIS A 551 14.82 -2.19 13.23
N THR A 552 14.23 -1.74 14.32
CA THR A 552 14.49 -0.46 14.95
C THR A 552 14.72 -0.69 16.43
N LEU A 553 15.86 -0.28 16.95
CA LEU A 553 16.22 -0.37 18.36
C LEU A 553 16.55 1.02 18.88
N SER A 554 15.81 1.48 19.87
CA SER A 554 16.12 2.69 20.63
C SER A 554 16.68 2.27 22.01
N PRO A 555 17.97 2.13 22.16
CA PRO A 555 18.58 1.73 23.44
C PRO A 555 18.49 2.82 24.50
N ILE A 556 18.30 4.06 24.09
CA ILE A 556 18.06 5.21 24.95
C ILE A 556 16.89 5.98 24.37
N SER A 557 15.82 6.02 25.11
CA SER A 557 14.65 6.87 24.87
C SER A 557 14.24 7.48 26.20
N LEU A 558 14.44 8.77 26.32
CA LEU A 558 14.19 9.51 27.54
C LEU A 558 13.08 10.52 27.27
N THR A 559 11.98 10.40 28.01
CA THR A 559 10.91 11.39 28.03
C THR A 559 10.77 11.96 29.43
N TYR A 560 10.72 13.27 29.53
CA TYR A 560 10.47 13.96 30.80
C TYR A 560 9.26 14.87 30.64
N ASP A 561 8.15 14.46 31.26
CA ASP A 561 6.90 15.23 31.31
C ASP A 561 6.86 16.05 32.59
N ARG A 562 6.64 17.37 32.47
CA ARG A 562 6.47 18.29 33.57
C ARG A 562 5.17 19.06 33.47
N LEU A 563 4.31 18.86 34.44
CA LEU A 563 3.06 19.61 34.58
C LEU A 563 3.35 20.99 35.18
N LEU A 564 3.19 22.06 34.39
CA LEU A 564 3.53 23.41 34.80
C LEU A 564 2.41 24.06 35.63
N ASN A 565 1.21 24.06 35.05
CA ASN A 565 0.05 24.67 35.65
C ASN A 565 -1.19 23.80 35.46
N THR A 566 -2.10 23.85 36.44
CA THR A 566 -3.43 23.21 36.35
C THR A 566 -4.51 24.20 36.74
N THR A 567 -5.68 24.11 36.12
CA THR A 567 -6.84 24.89 36.54
C THR A 567 -7.43 24.33 37.83
N SER A 568 -8.15 25.17 38.61
CA SER A 568 -8.81 24.70 39.83
C SER A 568 -9.80 23.57 39.60
N GLU A 569 -10.51 23.60 38.50
CA GLU A 569 -11.46 22.54 38.07
C GLU A 569 -10.74 21.24 37.76
N PHE A 570 -9.64 21.31 37.03
CA PHE A 570 -8.83 20.15 36.70
C PHE A 570 -8.14 19.58 37.94
N GLN A 571 -7.67 20.42 38.82
CA GLN A 571 -7.14 19.98 40.13
C GLN A 571 -8.20 19.27 40.99
N ALA A 572 -9.43 19.72 40.97
CA ALA A 572 -10.53 19.04 41.67
C ALA A 572 -10.79 17.65 41.05
N LEU A 573 -10.72 17.52 39.71
CA LEU A 573 -10.81 16.22 39.03
C LEU A 573 -9.68 15.28 39.43
N LEU A 574 -8.44 15.79 39.43
CA LEU A 574 -7.27 14.99 39.84
C LEU A 574 -7.38 14.51 41.27
N ASN A 575 -7.99 15.29 42.14
CA ASN A 575 -8.24 14.90 43.54
C ASN A 575 -9.35 13.86 43.67
N GLN A 576 -10.33 13.86 42.76
CA GLN A 576 -11.43 12.90 42.72
C GLN A 576 -11.05 11.58 42.01
N THR A 577 -10.03 11.60 41.14
CA THR A 577 -9.63 10.44 40.32
C THR A 577 -8.17 10.11 40.57
N PRO A 578 -7.81 9.35 41.62
CA PRO A 578 -6.45 9.04 41.99
C PRO A 578 -5.61 8.40 40.89
N SER A 579 -6.20 7.53 40.07
CA SER A 579 -5.53 6.89 38.94
C SER A 579 -5.09 7.91 37.86
N LEU A 580 -5.95 8.88 37.56
CA LEU A 580 -5.61 9.97 36.63
C LEU A 580 -4.53 10.87 37.23
N SER A 581 -4.64 11.23 38.50
CA SER A 581 -3.64 12.00 39.24
C SER A 581 -2.26 11.35 39.19
N LEU A 582 -2.20 10.03 39.40
CA LEU A 582 -0.95 9.27 39.29
C LEU A 582 -0.39 9.25 37.86
N SER A 583 -1.24 9.20 36.84
CA SER A 583 -0.80 9.16 35.43
C SER A 583 -0.32 10.51 34.89
N MET A 584 -0.73 11.62 35.49
CA MET A 584 -0.43 13.00 35.10
C MET A 584 0.70 13.66 35.94
N ARG A 585 1.31 12.95 36.85
CA ARG A 585 2.43 13.50 37.65
C ARG A 585 3.66 13.77 36.78
N ASP A 586 4.48 14.73 37.21
CA ASP A 586 5.83 14.92 36.68
C ASP A 586 6.60 13.60 36.73
N ARG A 587 7.12 13.17 35.59
CA ARG A 587 7.69 11.85 35.46
C ARG A 587 8.80 11.78 34.43
N LEU A 588 9.84 11.07 34.79
CA LEU A 588 10.89 10.66 33.88
C LEU A 588 10.60 9.25 33.35
N VAL A 589 10.70 9.04 32.04
CA VAL A 589 10.49 7.73 31.38
C VAL A 589 11.77 7.34 30.64
N PRO A 590 12.75 6.75 31.36
CA PRO A 590 13.93 6.15 30.69
C PRO A 590 13.53 4.80 30.12
N ALA A 591 13.53 4.67 28.82
CA ALA A 591 13.02 3.49 28.13
C ALA A 591 14.03 2.90 27.12
N VAL A 592 13.89 1.62 26.86
CA VAL A 592 14.45 0.92 25.70
C VAL A 592 13.30 0.40 24.86
N GLN A 593 13.35 0.64 23.56
CA GLN A 593 12.30 0.18 22.64
C GLN A 593 12.90 -0.59 21.47
N TYR A 594 12.28 -1.72 21.15
CA TYR A 594 12.59 -2.47 19.96
C TYR A 594 11.34 -2.67 19.12
N THR A 595 11.45 -2.37 17.83
CA THR A 595 10.36 -2.58 16.85
C THR A 595 10.86 -3.45 15.70
N TYR A 596 10.13 -4.51 15.43
CA TYR A 596 10.30 -5.34 14.24
C TYR A 596 9.14 -5.08 13.29
N THR A 597 9.46 -4.77 12.03
CA THR A 597 8.46 -4.59 10.97
C THR A 597 8.77 -5.53 9.82
N TYR A 598 7.80 -6.36 9.48
CA TYR A 598 7.81 -7.18 8.28
C TYR A 598 6.81 -6.65 7.28
N THR A 599 7.25 -6.37 6.05
CA THR A 599 6.37 -5.97 4.93
C THR A 599 6.56 -6.95 3.78
N SER A 600 5.49 -7.60 3.36
CA SER A 600 5.54 -8.52 2.24
C SER A 600 5.90 -7.80 0.94
N ASN A 601 6.44 -8.54 -0.04
CA ASN A 601 6.76 -7.96 -1.33
C ASN A 601 5.50 -7.35 -1.98
N THR A 602 5.56 -6.07 -2.35
CA THR A 602 4.45 -5.30 -2.95
C THR A 602 4.05 -5.79 -4.35
N ARG A 603 4.91 -6.54 -5.04
CA ARG A 603 4.58 -7.18 -6.34
C ARG A 603 3.59 -8.34 -6.19
N ARG A 604 3.35 -8.82 -4.97
CA ARG A 604 2.37 -9.88 -4.74
C ARG A 604 0.94 -9.35 -4.80
N ARG A 605 0.01 -10.21 -5.23
CA ARG A 605 -1.43 -9.91 -5.25
C ARG A 605 -1.97 -9.55 -3.85
N HIS A 606 -1.39 -10.12 -2.81
CA HIS A 606 -1.76 -9.90 -1.41
C HIS A 606 -0.56 -9.33 -0.66
N THR A 607 -0.79 -8.28 0.10
CA THR A 607 0.24 -7.63 0.90
C THR A 607 -0.08 -7.74 2.38
N TYR A 608 0.96 -7.97 3.19
CA TYR A 608 0.88 -8.11 4.63
C TYR A 608 1.94 -7.23 5.26
N THR A 609 1.57 -6.54 6.34
CA THR A 609 2.53 -5.85 7.21
C THR A 609 2.31 -6.30 8.63
N TRP A 610 3.36 -6.73 9.28
CA TRP A 610 3.34 -7.10 10.70
C TRP A 610 4.36 -6.26 11.45
N GLN A 611 3.90 -5.56 12.46
CA GLN A 611 4.72 -4.76 13.35
C GLN A 611 4.60 -5.29 14.77
N LEU A 612 5.75 -5.58 15.39
CA LEU A 612 5.86 -5.97 16.79
C LEU A 612 6.74 -4.95 17.49
N THR A 613 6.23 -4.33 18.57
CA THR A 613 6.98 -3.36 19.37
C THR A 613 7.02 -3.81 20.82
N ALA A 614 8.21 -3.86 21.38
CA ALA A 614 8.44 -4.08 22.81
C ALA A 614 9.13 -2.84 23.36
N LYS A 615 8.54 -2.19 24.36
CA LYS A 615 9.09 -1.05 25.09
C LYS A 615 9.18 -1.42 26.57
N GLU A 616 10.37 -1.36 27.11
CA GLU A 616 10.60 -1.41 28.56
C GLU A 616 10.92 0.00 29.04
N ALA A 617 10.44 0.36 30.21
CA ALA A 617 10.79 1.62 30.87
C ALA A 617 11.20 1.38 32.32
N GLY A 618 12.29 2.02 32.72
CA GLY A 618 12.76 2.05 34.10
C GLY A 618 13.38 0.75 34.66
N ASN A 619 13.41 -0.34 33.89
CA ASN A 619 13.96 -1.60 34.34
C ASN A 619 15.48 -1.56 34.50
N ILE A 620 16.16 -1.06 33.48
CA ILE A 620 17.61 -0.84 33.56
C ILE A 620 17.93 0.10 34.72
N THR A 621 17.18 1.18 34.85
CA THR A 621 17.31 2.14 35.94
C THR A 621 17.12 1.49 37.31
N SER A 622 16.04 0.72 37.48
CA SER A 622 15.80 -0.02 38.73
C SER A 622 16.91 -1.04 39.04
N SER A 623 17.48 -1.67 38.02
CA SER A 623 18.62 -2.57 38.18
C SER A 623 19.88 -1.85 38.68
N LEU A 624 20.14 -0.63 38.16
CA LEU A 624 21.25 0.21 38.64
C LEU A 624 21.05 0.62 40.11
N PHE A 625 19.83 0.97 40.51
CA PHE A 625 19.49 1.21 41.91
C PHE A 625 19.68 -0.04 42.78
N ALA A 626 19.37 -1.22 42.28
CA ALA A 626 19.59 -2.48 42.98
C ALA A 626 21.08 -2.80 43.19
N LEU A 627 21.92 -2.50 42.21
CA LEU A 627 23.38 -2.56 42.36
C LEU A 627 23.92 -1.57 43.42
N GLY A 628 23.21 -0.45 43.59
CA GLY A 628 23.47 0.54 44.65
C GLY A 628 22.86 0.18 46.02
N GLY A 629 22.30 -1.03 46.20
CA GLY A 629 21.77 -1.52 47.48
C GLY A 629 20.30 -1.23 47.76
N ARG A 630 19.55 -0.62 46.81
CA ARG A 630 18.09 -0.46 46.92
C ARG A 630 17.36 -1.64 46.30
N SER A 631 16.20 -2.03 46.84
CA SER A 631 15.42 -3.12 46.26
C SER A 631 14.93 -2.78 44.84
N TYR A 632 15.00 -3.76 43.92
CA TYR A 632 14.51 -3.60 42.55
C TYR A 632 13.03 -3.19 42.48
N GLY A 633 12.17 -3.78 43.32
CA GLY A 633 10.75 -3.50 43.43
C GLY A 633 10.38 -2.34 44.36
N GLU A 634 11.35 -1.65 44.99
CA GLU A 634 11.06 -0.54 45.89
C GLU A 634 10.38 0.61 45.11
N GLN A 635 9.36 1.21 45.71
CA GLN A 635 8.66 2.38 45.23
C GLN A 635 9.35 3.68 45.67
N GLY A 636 9.07 4.77 44.93
CA GLY A 636 9.57 6.10 45.31
C GLY A 636 11.03 6.37 44.95
N LYS A 637 11.67 5.53 44.14
CA LYS A 637 13.01 5.80 43.59
C LYS A 637 12.94 7.00 42.65
N GLN A 638 13.88 7.93 42.79
CA GLN A 638 13.93 9.19 42.06
C GLN A 638 15.27 9.38 41.35
N ILE A 639 15.24 10.04 40.17
CA ILE A 639 16.39 10.56 39.46
C ILE A 639 16.18 12.07 39.33
N LEU A 640 17.16 12.88 39.76
CA LEU A 640 17.09 14.35 39.75
C LEU A 640 15.83 14.88 40.46
N GLY A 641 15.38 14.20 41.52
CA GLY A 641 14.20 14.58 42.27
C GLY A 641 12.86 14.16 41.68
N ASN A 642 12.86 13.51 40.52
CA ASN A 642 11.65 13.05 39.85
C ASN A 642 11.52 11.52 39.86
N GLN A 643 10.31 11.01 40.12
CA GLN A 643 10.04 9.61 40.10
C GLN A 643 10.05 9.10 38.64
N PHE A 644 10.71 7.99 38.34
CA PHE A 644 10.71 7.41 37.01
C PHE A 644 9.65 6.32 36.85
N ALA A 645 9.08 6.22 35.64
CA ALA A 645 8.12 5.17 35.28
C ALA A 645 8.82 3.81 35.16
N GLN A 646 8.15 2.73 35.63
CA GLN A 646 8.61 1.37 35.49
C GLN A 646 7.48 0.48 34.93
N TYR A 647 7.60 0.05 33.67
CA TYR A 647 6.60 -0.80 32.98
C TYR A 647 7.23 -1.57 31.82
N LEU A 648 6.49 -2.56 31.36
CA LEU A 648 6.72 -3.26 30.10
C LEU A 648 5.49 -3.08 29.20
N LYS A 649 5.68 -2.62 27.97
CA LYS A 649 4.65 -2.46 26.93
C LYS A 649 4.99 -3.34 25.74
N LEU A 650 4.03 -4.16 25.31
CA LEU A 650 4.11 -4.99 24.12
C LEU A 650 2.95 -4.67 23.21
N THR A 651 3.22 -4.43 21.94
CA THR A 651 2.17 -4.23 20.92
C THR A 651 2.46 -5.05 19.67
N SER A 652 1.43 -5.62 19.08
CA SER A 652 1.48 -6.35 17.83
C SER A 652 0.36 -5.86 16.91
N GLU A 653 0.72 -5.44 15.72
CA GLU A 653 -0.22 -5.00 14.69
C GLU A 653 0.02 -5.78 13.41
N LEU A 654 -1.03 -6.43 12.92
CA LEU A 654 -1.03 -7.15 11.65
C LEU A 654 -2.05 -6.51 10.73
N THR A 655 -1.59 -6.01 9.58
CA THR A 655 -2.44 -5.53 8.50
C THR A 655 -2.33 -6.43 7.29
N ALA A 656 -3.44 -6.66 6.59
CA ALA A 656 -3.44 -7.40 5.34
C ALA A 656 -4.34 -6.71 4.32
N ASN A 657 -3.84 -6.58 3.10
CA ASN A 657 -4.59 -6.11 1.94
C ASN A 657 -4.70 -7.25 0.93
N LEU A 658 -5.89 -7.84 0.83
CA LEU A 658 -6.19 -8.97 -0.02
C LEU A 658 -6.92 -8.49 -1.26
N LYS A 659 -6.28 -8.57 -2.43
CA LYS A 659 -6.96 -8.26 -3.71
C LYS A 659 -7.91 -9.42 -4.04
N LEU A 660 -9.21 -9.15 -4.12
CA LEU A 660 -10.26 -10.14 -4.41
C LEU A 660 -10.48 -10.25 -5.92
N HIS A 661 -11.37 -9.44 -6.47
CA HIS A 661 -11.75 -9.43 -7.86
C HIS A 661 -11.59 -8.01 -8.43
N GLY A 662 -10.98 -7.86 -9.60
CA GLY A 662 -10.66 -6.55 -10.15
C GLY A 662 -9.80 -5.76 -9.18
N ASP A 663 -10.20 -4.52 -8.87
CA ASP A 663 -9.56 -3.65 -7.90
C ASP A 663 -10.24 -3.65 -6.51
N THR A 664 -11.23 -4.51 -6.32
CA THR A 664 -11.84 -4.73 -5.00
C THR A 664 -10.84 -5.36 -4.06
N ARG A 665 -10.68 -4.79 -2.87
CA ARG A 665 -9.73 -5.21 -1.84
C ARG A 665 -10.43 -5.43 -0.51
N LEU A 666 -10.03 -6.49 0.17
CA LEU A 666 -10.37 -6.70 1.57
C LEU A 666 -9.15 -6.27 2.41
N ALA A 667 -9.29 -5.17 3.12
CA ALA A 667 -8.30 -4.71 4.09
C ALA A 667 -8.70 -5.19 5.48
N THR A 668 -7.73 -5.73 6.21
CA THR A 668 -7.94 -6.20 7.59
C THR A 668 -6.81 -5.70 8.48
N ARG A 669 -7.13 -5.38 9.72
CA ARG A 669 -6.20 -5.03 10.76
C ARG A 669 -6.54 -5.79 12.02
N PHE A 670 -5.52 -6.31 12.69
CA PHE A 670 -5.61 -6.85 14.03
C PHE A 670 -4.55 -6.17 14.88
N PHE A 671 -4.97 -5.60 15.99
CA PHE A 671 -4.09 -4.95 16.96
C PHE A 671 -4.27 -5.59 18.34
N ALA A 672 -3.17 -5.92 18.98
CA ALA A 672 -3.12 -6.35 20.37
C ALA A 672 -2.00 -5.60 21.09
N GLY A 673 -2.30 -5.04 22.26
CA GLY A 673 -1.32 -4.32 23.05
C GLY A 673 -1.58 -4.50 24.55
N ALA A 674 -0.49 -4.65 25.33
CA ALA A 674 -0.55 -4.73 26.78
C ALA A 674 0.54 -3.87 27.42
N ILE A 675 0.21 -3.23 28.55
CA ILE A 675 1.16 -2.50 29.41
C ILE A 675 1.01 -3.09 30.81
N VAL A 676 2.14 -3.47 31.41
CA VAL A 676 2.20 -3.94 32.77
C VAL A 676 3.13 -3.01 33.57
N SER A 677 2.58 -2.25 34.49
CA SER A 677 3.33 -1.38 35.40
C SER A 677 3.65 -2.11 36.69
N TYR A 678 4.85 -1.98 37.19
CA TYR A 678 5.35 -2.63 38.41
C TYR A 678 6.50 -1.86 39.06
N GLY A 679 6.94 -2.31 40.24
CA GLY A 679 8.10 -1.75 40.93
C GLY A 679 7.85 -0.28 41.33
N ASN A 680 8.63 0.63 40.75
CA ASN A 680 8.63 2.04 41.08
C ASN A 680 7.30 2.77 40.83
N THR A 681 6.45 2.25 39.90
CA THR A 681 5.16 2.85 39.61
C THR A 681 4.06 1.81 39.46
N THR A 682 2.85 2.16 39.89
CA THR A 682 1.66 1.30 39.82
C THR A 682 0.82 1.54 38.56
N VAL A 683 0.93 2.74 37.95
CA VAL A 683 0.17 3.17 36.78
C VAL A 683 1.16 3.70 35.74
N ALA A 684 0.95 3.31 34.50
CA ALA A 684 1.72 3.82 33.36
C ALA A 684 1.42 5.30 33.10
N PRO A 685 2.35 6.06 32.50
CA PRO A 685 2.09 7.44 32.07
C PRO A 685 0.89 7.52 31.13
N TYR A 686 0.11 8.58 31.25
CA TYR A 686 -1.10 8.79 30.45
C TYR A 686 -0.87 8.66 28.93
N ASN A 687 0.24 9.19 28.43
CA ASN A 687 0.62 9.17 27.02
C ASN A 687 0.98 7.76 26.51
N ASP A 688 1.33 6.83 27.40
CA ASP A 688 1.67 5.45 27.03
C ASP A 688 0.46 4.49 27.12
N GLN A 689 -0.61 4.88 27.82
CA GLN A 689 -1.83 4.07 27.95
C GLN A 689 -2.58 3.95 26.64
N PHE A 690 -3.36 2.88 26.46
CA PHE A 690 -4.20 2.66 25.29
C PHE A 690 -5.53 3.37 25.41
N TYR A 691 -6.10 3.74 24.27
CA TYR A 691 -7.45 4.25 24.12
C TYR A 691 -8.11 3.62 22.88
N ALA A 692 -9.45 3.66 22.80
CA ALA A 692 -10.24 3.13 21.70
C ALA A 692 -11.27 4.15 21.19
N GLY A 693 -11.81 3.89 19.97
CA GLY A 693 -12.70 4.78 19.23
C GLY A 693 -11.97 5.72 18.26
N GLY A 694 -12.72 6.33 17.37
CA GLY A 694 -12.24 7.28 16.35
C GLY A 694 -12.06 6.67 14.97
N ALA A 695 -11.73 7.53 14.01
CA ALA A 695 -11.64 7.24 12.57
C ALA A 695 -10.68 6.08 12.19
N ASN A 696 -9.64 5.83 12.98
CA ASN A 696 -8.62 4.81 12.74
C ASN A 696 -8.66 3.66 13.77
N SER A 697 -9.77 3.52 14.51
CA SER A 697 -9.98 2.50 15.53
C SER A 697 -11.38 1.88 15.35
N ILE A 698 -12.28 1.95 16.32
CA ILE A 698 -13.65 1.43 16.26
C ILE A 698 -14.58 2.58 15.86
N ARG A 699 -14.94 2.66 14.59
CA ARG A 699 -15.59 3.82 13.95
C ARG A 699 -17.04 4.06 14.34
N GLY A 700 -17.67 3.18 15.12
CA GLY A 700 -18.96 3.48 15.76
C GLY A 700 -18.85 4.43 16.95
N PHE A 701 -17.63 4.68 17.45
CA PHE A 701 -17.35 5.51 18.61
C PHE A 701 -16.46 6.69 18.25
N THR A 702 -16.66 7.82 18.89
CA THR A 702 -15.73 8.94 18.79
C THR A 702 -14.45 8.63 19.56
N LEU A 703 -13.40 9.42 19.33
CA LEU A 703 -12.10 9.18 19.94
C LEU A 703 -12.19 9.22 21.47
N ARG A 704 -11.66 8.18 22.14
CA ARG A 704 -11.63 8.06 23.59
C ARG A 704 -13.02 8.08 24.25
N THR A 705 -14.01 7.42 23.63
CA THR A 705 -15.34 7.27 24.22
C THR A 705 -15.72 5.81 24.46
N LEU A 706 -14.77 4.88 24.31
CA LEU A 706 -14.99 3.45 24.48
C LEU A 706 -14.05 2.90 25.55
N GLY A 707 -14.61 2.19 26.52
CA GLY A 707 -13.89 1.46 27.58
C GLY A 707 -13.40 2.36 28.73
N PRO A 708 -12.62 1.80 29.69
CA PRO A 708 -12.19 0.40 29.76
C PRO A 708 -13.32 -0.58 30.11
N GLY A 709 -13.30 -1.78 29.51
CA GLY A 709 -14.33 -2.81 29.70
C GLY A 709 -15.74 -2.28 29.46
N HIS A 710 -16.63 -2.50 30.41
CA HIS A 710 -17.99 -1.94 30.44
C HIS A 710 -18.14 -0.74 31.41
N TYR A 711 -17.03 -0.14 31.83
CA TYR A 711 -17.06 1.07 32.65
C TYR A 711 -17.81 2.19 31.95
N SER A 712 -18.81 2.76 32.61
CA SER A 712 -19.60 3.89 32.10
C SER A 712 -19.23 5.17 32.84
N THR A 713 -18.60 6.07 32.10
CA THR A 713 -18.27 7.41 32.62
C THR A 713 -19.49 8.32 32.55
N PRO A 714 -19.84 9.07 33.62
CA PRO A 714 -20.77 10.18 33.48
C PRO A 714 -20.28 11.13 32.36
N ARG A 715 -21.16 11.51 31.45
CA ARG A 715 -20.81 12.41 30.34
C ARG A 715 -20.48 13.80 30.90
N THR A 716 -19.26 13.97 31.33
CA THR A 716 -18.70 15.26 31.75
C THR A 716 -17.68 15.74 30.74
N ARG A 717 -17.29 17.00 30.79
CA ARG A 717 -16.24 17.61 29.96
C ARG A 717 -14.91 16.85 30.04
N TYR A 718 -14.66 16.08 31.09
CA TYR A 718 -13.40 15.37 31.36
C TYR A 718 -13.49 13.85 31.17
N SER A 719 -14.64 13.33 30.81
CA SER A 719 -14.89 11.88 30.74
C SER A 719 -13.93 11.14 29.79
N TYR A 720 -13.45 11.80 28.72
CA TYR A 720 -12.48 11.19 27.81
C TYR A 720 -11.10 10.92 28.44
N MET A 721 -10.77 11.56 29.55
CA MET A 721 -9.46 11.39 30.22
C MET A 721 -9.41 10.08 31.00
N ASP A 722 -10.53 9.58 31.49
CA ASP A 722 -10.62 8.34 32.26
C ASP A 722 -10.70 7.09 31.34
N GLN A 723 -11.01 7.30 30.07
CA GLN A 723 -11.19 6.22 29.10
C GLN A 723 -9.87 5.76 28.50
N THR A 724 -8.98 5.29 29.36
CA THR A 724 -7.69 4.70 29.03
C THR A 724 -7.56 3.31 29.62
N GLY A 725 -6.75 2.44 29.02
CA GLY A 725 -6.56 1.06 29.45
C GLY A 725 -5.12 0.59 29.37
N GLU A 726 -4.85 -0.54 30.01
CA GLU A 726 -3.56 -1.22 30.02
C GLU A 726 -3.51 -2.39 29.02
N LEU A 727 -4.65 -2.89 28.59
CA LEU A 727 -4.80 -3.87 27.53
C LEU A 727 -5.68 -3.30 26.42
N LYS A 728 -5.34 -3.58 25.17
CA LYS A 728 -6.14 -3.21 23.99
C LYS A 728 -6.18 -4.35 23.00
N LEU A 729 -7.38 -4.68 22.52
CA LEU A 729 -7.60 -5.59 21.41
C LEU A 729 -8.50 -4.92 20.39
N GLU A 730 -8.10 -4.92 19.13
CA GLU A 730 -8.89 -4.40 18.01
C GLU A 730 -8.81 -5.33 16.80
N ALA A 731 -9.93 -5.49 16.12
CA ALA A 731 -10.04 -6.15 14.82
C ALA A 731 -10.88 -5.29 13.87
N ASN A 732 -10.34 -4.96 12.73
CA ASN A 732 -11.00 -4.15 11.72
C ASN A 732 -11.02 -4.93 10.40
N VAL A 733 -12.15 -4.95 9.72
CA VAL A 733 -12.32 -5.57 8.40
C VAL A 733 -13.05 -4.58 7.51
N GLU A 734 -12.47 -4.26 6.36
CA GLU A 734 -13.01 -3.29 5.42
C GLU A 734 -12.94 -3.82 3.99
N LEU A 735 -14.10 -3.92 3.35
CA LEU A 735 -14.21 -4.21 1.94
C LEU A 735 -14.21 -2.89 1.17
N ARG A 736 -13.18 -2.67 0.36
CA ARG A 736 -13.00 -1.50 -0.50
C ARG A 736 -13.29 -1.88 -1.94
N THR A 737 -14.22 -1.20 -2.58
CA THR A 737 -14.56 -1.44 -3.97
C THR A 737 -14.54 -0.13 -4.76
N PRO A 738 -13.88 -0.08 -5.93
CA PRO A 738 -13.94 1.09 -6.77
C PRO A 738 -15.38 1.30 -7.24
N LEU A 739 -15.86 2.53 -7.21
CA LEU A 739 -17.16 2.93 -7.72
C LEU A 739 -17.00 3.53 -9.12
N PHE A 740 -16.32 4.66 -9.22
CA PHE A 740 -16.04 5.34 -10.50
C PHE A 740 -14.93 6.39 -10.31
N GLY A 741 -14.10 6.55 -11.33
CA GLY A 741 -12.95 7.45 -11.28
C GLY A 741 -12.06 7.16 -10.07
N GLY A 742 -11.67 8.20 -9.33
CA GLY A 742 -10.95 8.07 -8.06
C GLY A 742 -11.83 7.76 -6.85
N LEU A 743 -13.14 7.56 -7.00
CA LEU A 743 -14.05 7.30 -5.88
C LEU A 743 -14.17 5.81 -5.60
N CYS A 744 -13.93 5.42 -4.36
CA CYS A 744 -14.10 4.07 -3.85
C CYS A 744 -15.15 4.06 -2.72
N GLY A 745 -16.03 3.07 -2.74
CA GLY A 745 -16.91 2.76 -1.61
C GLY A 745 -16.24 1.78 -0.65
N ALA A 746 -16.57 1.89 0.61
CA ALA A 746 -16.15 0.94 1.63
C ALA A 746 -17.31 0.54 2.53
N VAL A 747 -17.28 -0.72 2.96
CA VAL A 747 -18.13 -1.24 4.03
C VAL A 747 -17.22 -1.89 5.05
N PHE A 748 -17.47 -1.64 6.33
CA PHE A 748 -16.58 -2.11 7.37
C PHE A 748 -17.30 -2.67 8.60
N ILE A 749 -16.56 -3.47 9.33
CA ILE A 749 -16.91 -3.98 10.66
C ILE A 749 -15.68 -3.81 11.52
N ASP A 750 -15.85 -3.15 12.67
CA ASP A 750 -14.82 -2.94 13.67
C ASP A 750 -15.27 -3.53 15.01
N ALA A 751 -14.37 -4.23 15.69
CA ALA A 751 -14.61 -4.84 16.98
C ALA A 751 -13.40 -4.64 17.89
N GLY A 752 -13.60 -4.47 19.19
CA GLY A 752 -12.53 -4.37 20.16
C GLY A 752 -12.89 -3.58 21.39
N ASN A 753 -11.94 -3.41 22.28
CA ASN A 753 -12.04 -2.57 23.47
C ASN A 753 -10.65 -2.36 24.08
N ILE A 754 -10.62 -1.59 25.16
CA ILE A 754 -9.51 -1.49 26.12
C ILE A 754 -9.96 -2.01 27.47
N TRP A 755 -9.00 -2.45 28.29
CA TRP A 755 -9.26 -2.95 29.67
C TRP A 755 -8.13 -2.55 30.61
N LEU A 756 -8.45 -2.56 31.90
CA LEU A 756 -7.47 -2.51 32.96
C LEU A 756 -7.03 -3.95 33.31
N LEU A 757 -5.76 -4.11 33.60
CA LEU A 757 -5.20 -5.38 34.06
C LEU A 757 -5.36 -5.58 35.59
N ARG A 758 -5.56 -4.47 36.31
CA ARG A 758 -5.76 -4.46 37.75
C ARG A 758 -7.11 -3.84 38.11
N HIS A 759 -7.68 -4.29 39.19
CA HIS A 759 -8.91 -3.70 39.74
C HIS A 759 -8.65 -2.24 40.12
N ASP A 760 -9.55 -1.38 39.68
CA ASP A 760 -9.58 0.06 39.97
C ASP A 760 -10.99 0.39 40.53
N ALA A 761 -11.03 0.84 41.78
CA ALA A 761 -12.28 1.15 42.45
C ALA A 761 -13.01 2.35 41.82
N ASP A 762 -12.25 3.26 41.18
CA ASP A 762 -12.81 4.44 40.51
C ASP A 762 -13.39 4.08 39.14
N ARG A 763 -12.99 2.94 38.56
CA ARG A 763 -13.42 2.47 37.24
C ARG A 763 -13.93 1.03 37.31
N GLU A 764 -14.99 0.86 38.08
CA GLU A 764 -15.67 -0.43 38.27
C GLU A 764 -16.17 -0.96 36.92
N GLY A 765 -15.96 -2.24 36.61
CA GLY A 765 -16.25 -2.84 35.32
C GLY A 765 -15.17 -2.62 34.26
N GLY A 766 -14.11 -1.86 34.58
CA GLY A 766 -13.00 -1.63 33.65
C GLY A 766 -11.95 -2.76 33.55
N THR A 767 -11.94 -3.67 34.53
CA THR A 767 -10.96 -4.76 34.63
C THR A 767 -11.34 -5.94 33.73
N ILE A 768 -10.38 -6.49 33.00
CA ILE A 768 -10.62 -7.66 32.16
C ILE A 768 -10.97 -8.89 33.02
N THR A 769 -12.07 -9.54 32.69
CA THR A 769 -12.46 -10.84 33.26
C THR A 769 -12.83 -11.82 32.15
N LEU A 770 -12.54 -13.09 32.31
CA LEU A 770 -12.93 -14.11 31.32
C LEU A 770 -14.45 -14.24 31.17
N ARG A 771 -15.20 -13.91 32.22
CA ARG A 771 -16.65 -13.97 32.21
C ARG A 771 -17.26 -12.89 31.32
N ASP A 772 -16.77 -11.67 31.42
CA ASP A 772 -17.36 -10.51 30.80
C ASP A 772 -16.66 -10.16 29.47
N PHE A 773 -15.55 -10.88 29.10
CA PHE A 773 -14.75 -10.61 27.92
C PHE A 773 -15.57 -10.50 26.63
N GLY A 774 -16.53 -11.40 26.43
CA GLY A 774 -17.38 -11.41 25.23
C GLY A 774 -18.37 -10.25 25.18
N THR A 775 -18.89 -9.83 26.33
CA THR A 775 -19.82 -8.70 26.47
C THR A 775 -19.11 -7.36 26.51
N ASP A 776 -17.82 -7.35 26.83
CA ASP A 776 -17.01 -6.14 26.83
C ASP A 776 -16.50 -5.76 25.44
N ILE A 777 -16.58 -6.66 24.44
CA ILE A 777 -16.14 -6.33 23.08
C ILE A 777 -17.18 -5.46 22.39
N ALA A 778 -16.85 -4.19 22.21
CA ALA A 778 -17.66 -3.28 21.40
C ALA A 778 -17.67 -3.73 19.93
N LEU A 779 -18.81 -3.54 19.25
CA LEU A 779 -18.98 -3.88 17.85
C LEU A 779 -19.59 -2.70 17.10
N SER A 780 -19.02 -2.37 15.96
CA SER A 780 -19.55 -1.37 15.05
C SER A 780 -19.49 -1.82 13.59
N THR A 781 -20.35 -1.25 12.79
CA THR A 781 -20.33 -1.41 11.33
C THR A 781 -20.53 -0.06 10.68
N GLY A 782 -20.32 0.01 9.38
CA GLY A 782 -20.57 1.25 8.68
C GLY A 782 -20.21 1.21 7.22
N CYS A 783 -20.43 2.33 6.58
CA CYS A 783 -20.03 2.54 5.20
C CYS A 783 -19.22 3.84 5.09
N GLY A 784 -18.45 3.94 4.02
CA GLY A 784 -17.66 5.14 3.80
C GLY A 784 -17.30 5.35 2.34
N LEU A 785 -16.92 6.56 2.04
CA LEU A 785 -16.43 6.99 0.74
C LEU A 785 -14.94 7.33 0.85
N ARG A 786 -14.18 6.97 -0.18
CA ARG A 786 -12.77 7.30 -0.35
C ARG A 786 -12.60 7.94 -1.70
N TYR A 787 -12.03 9.11 -1.73
CA TYR A 787 -11.72 9.80 -2.97
C TYR A 787 -10.21 9.92 -3.12
N ASP A 788 -9.67 9.13 -4.04
CA ASP A 788 -8.24 9.07 -4.33
C ASP A 788 -7.87 10.13 -5.36
N LEU A 789 -7.10 11.12 -4.91
CA LEU A 789 -6.55 12.21 -5.71
C LEU A 789 -5.13 11.89 -6.24
N SER A 790 -4.65 10.64 -6.12
CA SER A 790 -3.31 10.17 -6.44
C SER A 790 -2.23 10.60 -5.43
N PHE A 791 -2.25 11.81 -4.92
CA PHE A 791 -1.35 12.31 -3.88
C PHE A 791 -1.99 12.33 -2.49
N LEU A 792 -3.32 12.21 -2.41
CA LEU A 792 -4.10 12.31 -1.18
C LEU A 792 -5.38 11.50 -1.31
N VAL A 793 -5.78 10.79 -0.26
CA VAL A 793 -7.07 10.10 -0.17
C VAL A 793 -7.95 10.82 0.86
N LEU A 794 -9.06 11.41 0.40
CA LEU A 794 -10.08 11.95 1.29
C LEU A 794 -11.04 10.83 1.69
N ARG A 795 -11.35 10.75 2.97
CA ARG A 795 -12.18 9.70 3.55
C ARG A 795 -13.32 10.29 4.37
N LEU A 796 -14.53 9.79 4.15
CA LEU A 796 -15.72 10.07 4.93
C LEU A 796 -16.34 8.75 5.37
N ASP A 797 -16.35 8.48 6.66
CA ASP A 797 -16.91 7.26 7.24
C ASP A 797 -18.14 7.58 8.09
N LEU A 798 -19.21 6.80 7.89
CA LEU A 798 -20.39 6.78 8.75
C LEU A 798 -20.39 5.45 9.53
N GLY A 799 -20.03 5.52 10.79
CA GLY A 799 -20.05 4.39 11.71
C GLY A 799 -21.38 4.27 12.46
N VAL A 800 -21.80 3.05 12.71
CA VAL A 800 -23.00 2.71 13.49
C VAL A 800 -22.58 1.75 14.58
N THR A 801 -22.80 2.12 15.83
CA THR A 801 -22.59 1.24 16.99
C THR A 801 -23.63 0.13 17.00
N LEU A 802 -23.18 -1.13 16.97
CA LEU A 802 -24.04 -2.32 17.11
C LEU A 802 -24.09 -2.83 18.56
N HIS A 803 -22.97 -2.74 19.27
CA HIS A 803 -22.84 -3.09 20.67
C HIS A 803 -21.96 -2.10 21.42
N ASP A 804 -22.48 -1.53 22.49
CA ASP A 804 -21.77 -0.66 23.43
C ASP A 804 -21.70 -1.37 24.80
N PRO A 805 -20.50 -1.76 25.27
CA PRO A 805 -20.32 -2.42 26.53
C PRO A 805 -20.79 -1.61 27.77
N ALA A 806 -20.71 -0.28 27.68
CA ALA A 806 -21.12 0.61 28.78
C ALA A 806 -22.63 0.66 28.98
N GLU A 807 -23.41 0.18 28.03
CA GLU A 807 -24.87 0.12 28.13
C GLU A 807 -25.32 -1.22 28.68
N THR A 808 -25.71 -1.31 29.94
CA THR A 808 -26.02 -2.55 30.69
C THR A 808 -27.44 -3.10 30.56
N SER A 809 -28.39 -2.48 29.81
CA SER A 809 -29.75 -2.98 29.69
C SER A 809 -29.87 -4.10 28.66
N SER A 810 -30.78 -5.02 28.85
CA SER A 810 -31.07 -6.31 28.22
C SER A 810 -30.69 -6.49 26.72
N GLY A 811 -29.76 -7.37 26.43
CA GLY A 811 -29.42 -7.91 25.08
C GLY A 811 -28.11 -7.39 24.52
N TYR A 812 -27.36 -8.26 23.78
CA TYR A 812 -26.08 -7.91 23.16
C TYR A 812 -26.24 -6.84 22.07
N PHE A 813 -27.21 -6.98 21.18
CA PHE A 813 -27.53 -5.99 20.17
C PHE A 813 -28.68 -5.10 20.60
N ARG A 814 -28.42 -3.81 20.71
CA ARG A 814 -29.43 -2.84 21.10
C ARG A 814 -29.94 -2.01 19.93
N MET A 815 -31.23 -1.80 19.93
CA MET A 815 -31.98 -0.98 19.00
C MET A 815 -32.54 0.27 19.68
N GLY A 816 -31.72 1.10 20.31
CA GLY A 816 -32.10 2.44 20.72
C GLY A 816 -32.31 3.40 19.54
N LYS A 817 -32.47 4.71 19.80
CA LYS A 817 -32.61 5.69 18.71
C LYS A 817 -31.39 5.62 17.80
N PHE A 818 -31.61 5.45 16.51
CA PHE A 818 -30.57 5.30 15.49
C PHE A 818 -29.62 6.51 15.45
N SER A 819 -30.15 7.72 15.69
CA SER A 819 -29.36 8.95 15.74
C SER A 819 -28.24 8.95 16.75
N ASP A 820 -28.44 8.31 17.92
CA ASP A 820 -27.51 8.33 19.06
C ASP A 820 -26.33 7.35 18.87
N ARG A 821 -26.40 6.54 17.81
CA ARG A 821 -25.43 5.49 17.47
C ARG A 821 -24.60 5.81 16.23
N LEU A 822 -24.83 6.97 15.64
CA LEU A 822 -24.12 7.41 14.46
C LEU A 822 -22.87 8.19 14.85
N ALA A 823 -21.73 7.77 14.27
CA ALA A 823 -20.50 8.53 14.34
C ALA A 823 -20.04 8.85 12.91
N LEU A 824 -19.88 10.14 12.63
CA LEU A 824 -19.39 10.60 11.35
C LEU A 824 -17.90 10.98 11.51
N HIS A 825 -17.05 10.40 10.67
CA HIS A 825 -15.61 10.69 10.66
C HIS A 825 -15.18 11.21 9.30
N PHE A 826 -14.54 12.37 9.31
CA PHE A 826 -13.75 12.85 8.18
C PHE A 826 -12.28 12.57 8.46
N ALA A 827 -11.56 12.04 7.50
CA ALA A 827 -10.15 11.72 7.67
C ALA A 827 -9.38 11.77 6.34
N ILE A 828 -8.06 11.82 6.45
CA ILE A 828 -7.13 11.79 5.32
C ILE A 828 -6.38 10.45 5.36
N GLY A 829 -6.25 9.80 4.21
CA GLY A 829 -5.62 8.48 4.09
C GLY A 829 -6.55 7.31 4.42
N TYR A 830 -6.01 6.10 4.30
CA TYR A 830 -6.71 4.89 4.70
C TYR A 830 -6.60 4.68 6.22
N PRO A 831 -7.56 3.99 6.87
CA PRO A 831 -7.51 3.77 8.33
C PRO A 831 -6.39 2.81 8.76
N PHE A 832 -5.97 1.93 7.86
CA PHE A 832 -4.89 0.96 8.04
C PHE A 832 -4.44 0.37 6.69
#